data_ebc281471bd76ff6d600b50a1115d455
#
_entry.id   ebc281471bd76ff6d600b50a1115d455
#
_cell.length_a   1.000
_cell.length_b   1.000
_cell.length_c   1.000
_cell.angle_alpha   90.00
_cell.angle_beta   90.00
_cell.angle_gamma   90.00
#
_symmetry.space_group_name_H-M   'P 1'
#
loop_
_entity.id
_entity.type
_entity.pdbx_description
1 polymer ?
#
loop_
_entity_poly.entity_id
_entity_poly.type
_entity_poly.pdbx_seq_one_letter_code
_entity_poly.pdbx_strand_id
1 'polypeptide(L)'
;MSQPPATRPRNFADDWSAAATASPPTTVANPLVEIQPGPHSLRPTSIGPRFHEIAIEDLVGAPHVDHRWGGIDLSPDGREIAFSWDRTGNNEVFVAPVRGDRIYQLTDGSDRSVWPRWSPDGQWIAYLRDTGGDERFQIWVMRRDGRRLRQLTSATAAGHRDIAWSPDGTRLAFVSNSTGHRYGLEIVEVASGARLVLSDFEHDDAQPRWSPDGRWLVFSSRRDAARTNADLFLIPSAGGEAICLDTRAGTEGESVDGHWSPDGRMIAFTTNVRGRSEISLAHLDGMLDEAGGPRGRSPRIVVLTNSIYDSTEPAWRPDGRGVVYLQARESQVAVRRVFVASHADSPVADLPGVHKFAHVGPDSETVAFLHASARRPHDVWVRLQRAVVPQPITSSLSARVDPGTLVQPVHVRYPSADGREIPALLYVPFAEALRGEGTPPAIVHIHGGPLGQHLAWWDPISQWFAHRGYVVLAPNIRGSTGYGREFQEANRGDWGGEDLGDVVAGVRWLEQEGIAGPRRVGAFGGSYGGFMTMYALAREPAVWAAGVSYVGVVSWKTLHQTTRGDLREYLERELGDPVGAAELYRDRSPLTHARSITAPLLILQGANDPRVPQSEAEQLVAALRESKTTFDYHVYPDEGHGFRKVEHRVDMLRRATEWFDRHLRA
;
A
#
# COMPACT_ATOMS: atom_id res chain seq x y z
N MET A 1 8.24 38.27 -34.12
CA MET A 1 8.27 37.23 -33.04
C MET A 1 7.19 37.63 -32.05
N SER A 2 5.97 37.11 -32.22
CA SER A 2 4.80 37.41 -31.39
C SER A 2 4.77 36.45 -30.20
N GLN A 3 4.70 37.01 -29.00
CA GLN A 3 4.51 36.25 -27.76
C GLN A 3 3.13 35.57 -27.80
N PRO A 4 3.00 34.35 -27.25
CA PRO A 4 1.70 33.73 -27.07
C PRO A 4 0.91 34.46 -25.98
N PRO A 5 -0.44 34.50 -26.08
CA PRO A 5 -1.27 35.19 -25.10
C PRO A 5 -1.20 34.53 -23.74
N ALA A 6 -1.08 35.32 -22.69
CA ALA A 6 -1.14 34.90 -21.29
C ALA A 6 -2.48 34.22 -21.01
N THR A 7 -2.47 32.96 -20.62
CA THR A 7 -3.63 32.25 -20.12
C THR A 7 -4.07 32.89 -18.80
N ARG A 8 -5.33 33.30 -18.71
CA ARG A 8 -5.93 33.78 -17.46
C ARG A 8 -5.90 32.66 -16.42
N PRO A 9 -5.60 32.96 -15.17
CA PRO A 9 -5.71 31.96 -14.10
C PRO A 9 -7.17 31.50 -14.01
N ARG A 10 -7.37 30.18 -14.00
CA ARG A 10 -8.68 29.57 -13.76
C ARG A 10 -9.10 29.77 -12.31
N ASN A 11 -10.36 30.06 -12.07
CA ASN A 11 -10.91 30.23 -10.74
C ASN A 11 -11.06 28.85 -10.08
N PHE A 12 -10.46 28.66 -8.91
CA PHE A 12 -10.47 27.42 -8.14
C PHE A 12 -11.91 26.89 -7.90
N ALA A 13 -12.88 27.78 -7.68
CA ALA A 13 -14.29 27.43 -7.48
C ALA A 13 -14.98 26.87 -8.74
N ASP A 14 -14.57 27.30 -9.94
CA ASP A 14 -15.19 26.85 -11.20
C ASP A 14 -14.75 25.42 -11.57
N ASP A 15 -13.51 25.04 -11.23
CA ASP A 15 -12.99 23.71 -11.49
C ASP A 15 -13.62 22.64 -10.54
N TRP A 16 -14.07 23.06 -9.34
CA TRP A 16 -14.79 22.18 -8.40
C TRP A 16 -16.20 21.80 -8.88
N SER A 17 -16.93 22.72 -9.49
CA SER A 17 -18.28 22.46 -10.00
C SER A 17 -18.27 21.43 -11.13
N ALA A 18 -17.22 21.44 -11.96
CA ALA A 18 -17.07 20.51 -13.07
C ALA A 18 -16.72 19.07 -12.59
N ALA A 19 -15.95 18.94 -11.51
CA ALA A 19 -15.58 17.63 -10.95
C ALA A 19 -16.75 16.95 -10.23
N ALA A 20 -17.68 17.71 -9.65
CA ALA A 20 -18.83 17.18 -8.92
C ALA A 20 -20.01 16.76 -9.81
N THR A 21 -20.10 17.26 -11.05
CA THR A 21 -21.28 17.08 -11.93
C THR A 21 -21.04 16.15 -13.12
N ALA A 22 -19.82 15.67 -13.36
CA ALA A 22 -19.53 14.80 -14.49
C ALA A 22 -20.03 13.39 -14.26
N SER A 23 -21.09 13.00 -14.96
CA SER A 23 -21.36 11.59 -15.26
C SER A 23 -20.13 10.98 -15.96
N PRO A 24 -19.79 9.69 -15.75
CA PRO A 24 -18.58 9.12 -16.32
C PRO A 24 -18.59 9.27 -17.86
N PRO A 25 -17.60 9.92 -18.44
CA PRO A 25 -17.54 10.05 -19.90
C PRO A 25 -17.28 8.68 -20.52
N THR A 26 -17.96 8.38 -21.60
CA THR A 26 -17.78 7.17 -22.41
C THR A 26 -16.50 7.19 -23.25
N THR A 27 -15.65 8.21 -23.12
CA THR A 27 -14.36 8.33 -23.79
C THR A 27 -13.26 8.72 -22.81
N VAL A 28 -12.24 7.89 -22.76
CA VAL A 28 -11.08 7.98 -21.89
C VAL A 28 -10.19 9.14 -22.33
N ALA A 29 -10.26 10.23 -21.63
CA ALA A 29 -9.17 11.18 -21.43
C ALA A 29 -9.53 12.05 -20.23
N ASN A 30 -9.10 11.65 -19.05
CA ASN A 30 -9.20 12.53 -17.92
C ASN A 30 -7.78 12.98 -17.55
N PRO A 31 -7.36 14.18 -17.97
CA PRO A 31 -6.16 14.76 -17.41
C PRO A 31 -6.42 15.01 -15.92
N LEU A 32 -5.50 14.56 -15.07
CA LEU A 32 -5.42 15.09 -13.72
C LEU A 32 -5.43 16.62 -13.84
N VAL A 33 -6.42 17.26 -13.28
CA VAL A 33 -6.45 18.72 -13.26
C VAL A 33 -5.45 19.15 -12.20
N GLU A 34 -4.25 19.51 -12.65
CA GLU A 34 -3.25 20.16 -11.82
C GLU A 34 -3.74 21.60 -11.60
N ILE A 35 -4.23 21.88 -10.39
CA ILE A 35 -4.70 23.21 -10.03
C ILE A 35 -3.53 23.95 -9.40
N GLN A 36 -3.04 24.96 -10.09
CA GLN A 36 -2.16 25.96 -9.48
C GLN A 36 -2.98 26.86 -8.56
N PRO A 37 -2.62 27.01 -7.28
CA PRO A 37 -3.41 27.79 -6.33
C PRO A 37 -3.40 29.27 -6.70
N GLY A 38 -4.59 29.85 -6.75
CA GLY A 38 -4.80 31.30 -6.84
C GLY A 38 -5.57 31.78 -5.60
N PRO A 39 -5.38 33.03 -5.17
CA PRO A 39 -5.99 33.54 -3.91
C PRO A 39 -7.48 33.80 -4.11
N HIS A 40 -8.34 32.80 -3.86
CA HIS A 40 -9.79 33.01 -3.85
C HIS A 40 -10.49 32.12 -2.83
N SER A 41 -11.38 32.75 -2.07
CA SER A 41 -12.27 32.11 -1.11
C SER A 41 -13.14 31.03 -1.77
N LEU A 42 -13.05 29.80 -1.29
CA LEU A 42 -13.94 28.70 -1.65
C LEU A 42 -15.38 29.03 -1.25
N ARG A 43 -16.23 29.34 -2.21
CA ARG A 43 -17.68 29.30 -2.02
C ARG A 43 -18.20 28.04 -2.72
N PRO A 44 -18.86 27.14 -1.97
CA PRO A 44 -19.47 25.96 -2.55
C PRO A 44 -20.59 26.37 -3.52
N THR A 45 -20.59 25.84 -4.72
CA THR A 45 -21.67 26.01 -5.67
C THR A 45 -22.69 24.88 -5.57
N SER A 46 -23.96 25.24 -5.47
CA SER A 46 -25.11 24.36 -5.26
C SER A 46 -25.65 23.77 -6.57
N ILE A 47 -24.93 22.89 -7.26
CA ILE A 47 -25.50 22.01 -8.30
C ILE A 47 -24.66 20.73 -8.33
N GLY A 48 -24.98 19.79 -7.46
CA GLY A 48 -24.40 18.47 -7.42
C GLY A 48 -25.43 17.40 -7.02
N PRO A 49 -25.07 16.11 -7.02
CA PRO A 49 -25.94 15.08 -6.49
C PRO A 49 -26.40 15.48 -5.08
N ARG A 50 -27.64 15.18 -4.74
CA ARG A 50 -28.21 15.54 -3.43
C ARG A 50 -27.36 14.91 -2.35
N PHE A 51 -26.82 15.72 -1.43
CA PHE A 51 -26.15 15.26 -0.23
C PHE A 51 -27.14 14.37 0.54
N HIS A 52 -26.75 13.12 0.78
CA HIS A 52 -27.44 12.20 1.67
C HIS A 52 -26.52 11.85 2.81
N GLU A 53 -27.04 11.84 4.01
CA GLU A 53 -26.27 11.43 5.17
C GLU A 53 -25.93 9.94 5.04
N ILE A 54 -24.63 9.61 5.06
CA ILE A 54 -24.14 8.24 5.00
C ILE A 54 -23.93 7.75 6.42
N ALA A 55 -24.46 6.58 6.75
CA ALA A 55 -24.16 5.95 8.03
C ALA A 55 -22.67 5.54 8.07
N ILE A 56 -22.01 5.82 9.17
CA ILE A 56 -20.59 5.48 9.35
C ILE A 56 -20.35 3.98 9.13
N GLU A 57 -21.27 3.14 9.52
CA GLU A 57 -21.24 1.69 9.35
C GLU A 57 -21.22 1.29 7.87
N ASP A 58 -21.96 1.98 7.02
CA ASP A 58 -22.00 1.69 5.58
C ASP A 58 -20.71 2.12 4.87
N LEU A 59 -20.05 3.16 5.38
CA LEU A 59 -18.79 3.66 4.83
C LEU A 59 -17.58 2.85 5.31
N VAL A 60 -17.43 2.73 6.62
CA VAL A 60 -16.28 2.10 7.28
C VAL A 60 -16.40 0.58 7.28
N GLY A 61 -17.64 0.08 7.32
CA GLY A 61 -17.96 -1.33 7.22
C GLY A 61 -18.04 -1.86 5.80
N ALA A 62 -17.84 -1.02 4.77
CA ALA A 62 -17.82 -1.49 3.40
C ALA A 62 -16.75 -2.57 3.24
N PRO A 63 -17.12 -3.78 2.82
CA PRO A 63 -16.14 -4.83 2.57
C PRO A 63 -15.20 -4.42 1.43
N HIS A 64 -14.06 -5.07 1.36
CA HIS A 64 -13.11 -4.87 0.26
C HIS A 64 -12.36 -6.16 -0.06
N VAL A 65 -12.04 -6.35 -1.32
CA VAL A 65 -11.11 -7.41 -1.71
C VAL A 65 -9.71 -7.02 -1.22
N ASP A 66 -9.04 -7.98 -0.59
CA ASP A 66 -7.74 -7.73 0.02
C ASP A 66 -6.71 -7.22 -0.99
N HIS A 67 -6.15 -6.06 -0.70
CA HIS A 67 -5.16 -5.37 -1.52
C HIS A 67 -3.77 -5.30 -0.86
N ARG A 68 -3.61 -5.96 0.29
CA ARG A 68 -2.38 -5.92 1.11
C ARG A 68 -1.60 -7.23 1.05
N TRP A 69 -2.32 -8.36 1.09
CA TRP A 69 -1.76 -9.69 1.29
C TRP A 69 -1.91 -10.56 0.02
N GLY A 70 -1.37 -10.10 -1.13
CA GLY A 70 -1.29 -10.88 -2.34
C GLY A 70 -2.53 -10.95 -3.23
N GLY A 71 -3.57 -10.19 -2.91
CA GLY A 71 -4.71 -9.85 -3.78
C GLY A 71 -5.45 -11.03 -4.39
N ILE A 72 -5.26 -11.24 -5.69
CA ILE A 72 -6.00 -12.20 -6.53
C ILE A 72 -5.06 -13.20 -7.19
N ASP A 73 -5.62 -14.29 -7.73
CA ASP A 73 -4.94 -15.18 -8.65
C ASP A 73 -5.91 -15.76 -9.69
N LEU A 74 -5.50 -15.76 -10.96
CA LEU A 74 -6.30 -16.30 -12.07
C LEU A 74 -5.99 -17.77 -12.28
N SER A 75 -7.02 -18.62 -12.40
CA SER A 75 -6.84 -20.04 -12.65
C SER A 75 -6.06 -20.29 -13.95
N PRO A 76 -5.27 -21.38 -14.06
CA PRO A 76 -4.45 -21.67 -15.24
C PRO A 76 -5.26 -21.79 -16.54
N ASP A 77 -6.52 -22.19 -16.45
CA ASP A 77 -7.43 -22.26 -17.59
C ASP A 77 -8.11 -20.92 -17.91
N GLY A 78 -7.85 -19.87 -17.10
CA GLY A 78 -8.40 -18.52 -17.26
C GLY A 78 -9.89 -18.39 -16.99
N ARG A 79 -10.50 -19.37 -16.32
CA ARG A 79 -11.96 -19.39 -16.11
C ARG A 79 -12.42 -18.88 -14.77
N GLU A 80 -11.58 -18.93 -13.74
CA GLU A 80 -11.90 -18.56 -12.37
C GLU A 80 -10.82 -17.66 -11.76
N ILE A 81 -11.21 -16.82 -10.82
CA ILE A 81 -10.32 -15.96 -10.06
C ILE A 81 -10.50 -16.33 -8.59
N ALA A 82 -9.41 -16.66 -7.91
CA ALA A 82 -9.36 -16.78 -6.46
C ALA A 82 -8.94 -15.43 -5.85
N PHE A 83 -9.57 -15.03 -4.77
CA PHE A 83 -9.29 -13.77 -4.08
C PHE A 83 -9.67 -13.85 -2.61
N SER A 84 -9.12 -12.96 -1.80
CA SER A 84 -9.50 -12.80 -0.40
C SER A 84 -10.43 -11.61 -0.25
N TRP A 85 -11.53 -11.77 0.51
CA TRP A 85 -12.55 -10.74 0.69
C TRP A 85 -13.05 -10.74 2.12
N ASP A 86 -13.22 -9.56 2.71
CA ASP A 86 -13.73 -9.43 4.09
C ASP A 86 -15.26 -9.26 4.18
N ARG A 87 -15.97 -9.67 3.13
CA ARG A 87 -17.44 -9.53 3.02
C ARG A 87 -18.21 -10.15 4.18
N THR A 88 -17.69 -11.18 4.79
CA THR A 88 -18.31 -11.90 5.93
C THR A 88 -17.79 -11.43 7.30
N GLY A 89 -17.08 -10.30 7.33
CA GLY A 89 -16.53 -9.70 8.54
C GLY A 89 -15.08 -10.10 8.84
N ASN A 90 -14.52 -11.01 8.03
CA ASN A 90 -13.12 -11.42 8.08
C ASN A 90 -12.60 -11.73 6.66
N ASN A 91 -11.29 -11.69 6.47
CA ASN A 91 -10.71 -12.08 5.18
C ASN A 91 -10.83 -13.59 4.97
N GLU A 92 -11.61 -13.98 3.98
CA GLU A 92 -11.81 -15.36 3.56
C GLU A 92 -11.47 -15.54 2.08
N VAL A 93 -11.13 -16.76 1.67
CA VAL A 93 -10.88 -17.10 0.27
C VAL A 93 -12.19 -17.33 -0.46
N PHE A 94 -12.35 -16.63 -1.56
CA PHE A 94 -13.46 -16.76 -2.50
C PHE A 94 -12.97 -17.14 -3.88
N VAL A 95 -13.85 -17.71 -4.68
CA VAL A 95 -13.65 -17.97 -6.10
C VAL A 95 -14.84 -17.44 -6.89
N ALA A 96 -14.57 -16.74 -7.97
CA ALA A 96 -15.57 -16.26 -8.91
C ALA A 96 -15.20 -16.67 -10.35
N PRO A 97 -16.17 -16.99 -11.22
CA PRO A 97 -15.89 -17.19 -12.64
C PRO A 97 -15.52 -15.85 -13.30
N VAL A 98 -14.60 -15.89 -14.25
CA VAL A 98 -14.24 -14.73 -15.10
C VAL A 98 -15.44 -14.25 -15.92
N ARG A 99 -16.40 -15.16 -16.21
CA ARG A 99 -17.68 -14.89 -16.86
C ARG A 99 -18.81 -15.54 -16.06
N GLY A 100 -19.72 -14.75 -15.56
CA GLY A 100 -20.84 -15.20 -14.72
C GLY A 100 -20.95 -14.39 -13.43
N ASP A 101 -21.91 -14.72 -12.61
CA ASP A 101 -22.32 -13.93 -11.45
C ASP A 101 -22.22 -14.69 -10.12
N ARG A 102 -21.83 -15.98 -10.13
CA ARG A 102 -21.78 -16.79 -8.92
C ARG A 102 -20.40 -16.71 -8.26
N ILE A 103 -20.39 -16.22 -7.02
CA ILE A 103 -19.20 -16.16 -6.18
C ILE A 103 -19.31 -17.22 -5.10
N TYR A 104 -18.27 -18.01 -4.90
CA TYR A 104 -18.21 -19.09 -3.93
C TYR A 104 -17.20 -18.74 -2.83
N GLN A 105 -17.64 -18.81 -1.57
CA GLN A 105 -16.76 -18.77 -0.41
C GLN A 105 -16.18 -20.15 -0.16
N LEU A 106 -14.86 -20.26 -0.01
CA LEU A 106 -14.16 -21.54 0.18
C LEU A 106 -13.64 -21.74 1.60
N THR A 107 -13.38 -20.65 2.33
CA THR A 107 -12.94 -20.70 3.73
C THR A 107 -13.90 -19.92 4.61
N ASP A 108 -13.94 -20.27 5.90
CA ASP A 108 -14.71 -19.59 6.93
C ASP A 108 -13.97 -19.66 8.27
N GLY A 109 -14.38 -18.86 9.23
CA GLY A 109 -13.86 -18.89 10.58
C GLY A 109 -13.46 -17.52 11.14
N SER A 110 -12.77 -17.56 12.29
CA SER A 110 -12.30 -16.36 13.00
C SER A 110 -10.94 -15.85 12.51
N ASP A 111 -10.18 -16.71 11.83
CA ASP A 111 -8.81 -16.45 11.39
C ASP A 111 -8.78 -15.98 9.94
N ARG A 112 -7.88 -15.03 9.62
CA ARG A 112 -7.78 -14.50 8.26
C ARG A 112 -7.21 -15.52 7.30
N SER A 113 -7.88 -15.73 6.16
CA SER A 113 -7.42 -16.53 5.03
C SER A 113 -7.12 -15.61 3.85
N VAL A 114 -5.84 -15.50 3.49
CA VAL A 114 -5.34 -14.52 2.50
C VAL A 114 -4.38 -15.15 1.49
N TRP A 115 -4.03 -14.43 0.45
CA TRP A 115 -3.01 -14.80 -0.55
C TRP A 115 -3.30 -16.13 -1.27
N PRO A 116 -4.49 -16.31 -1.86
CA PRO A 116 -4.77 -17.54 -2.60
C PRO A 116 -3.89 -17.66 -3.85
N ARG A 117 -3.44 -18.90 -4.15
CA ARG A 117 -2.67 -19.24 -5.35
C ARG A 117 -3.14 -20.56 -5.92
N TRP A 118 -3.54 -20.56 -7.18
CA TRP A 118 -3.89 -21.77 -7.91
C TRP A 118 -2.68 -22.65 -8.17
N SER A 119 -2.85 -23.97 -8.01
CA SER A 119 -1.88 -24.94 -8.53
C SER A 119 -1.86 -24.92 -10.07
N PRO A 120 -0.75 -25.27 -10.72
CA PRO A 120 -0.64 -25.27 -12.20
C PRO A 120 -1.66 -26.15 -12.91
N ASP A 121 -2.15 -27.22 -12.26
CA ASP A 121 -3.20 -28.10 -12.77
C ASP A 121 -4.64 -27.58 -12.51
N GLY A 122 -4.77 -26.45 -11.79
CA GLY A 122 -6.04 -25.84 -11.42
C GLY A 122 -6.90 -26.67 -10.45
N GLN A 123 -6.31 -27.67 -9.77
CA GLN A 123 -7.06 -28.56 -8.88
C GLN A 123 -6.98 -28.15 -7.42
N TRP A 124 -5.96 -27.36 -7.04
CA TRP A 124 -5.71 -26.95 -5.67
C TRP A 124 -5.56 -25.45 -5.58
N ILE A 125 -5.83 -24.92 -4.39
CA ILE A 125 -5.54 -23.53 -3.98
C ILE A 125 -4.68 -23.60 -2.73
N ALA A 126 -3.47 -23.00 -2.78
CA ALA A 126 -2.68 -22.70 -1.60
C ALA A 126 -3.05 -21.32 -1.08
N TYR A 127 -3.04 -21.13 0.23
CA TYR A 127 -3.31 -19.83 0.84
C TYR A 127 -2.63 -19.72 2.19
N LEU A 128 -2.58 -18.51 2.72
CA LEU A 128 -2.02 -18.21 4.02
C LEU A 128 -3.13 -17.99 5.04
N ARG A 129 -2.97 -18.52 6.28
CA ARG A 129 -3.90 -18.28 7.38
C ARG A 129 -3.11 -17.91 8.64
N ASP A 130 -3.51 -16.82 9.32
CA ASP A 130 -2.99 -16.44 10.63
C ASP A 130 -3.96 -16.86 11.75
N THR A 131 -3.56 -16.67 13.00
CA THR A 131 -4.40 -16.94 14.16
C THR A 131 -4.61 -15.68 14.98
N GLY A 132 -5.88 -15.32 15.18
CA GLY A 132 -6.24 -14.17 16.03
C GLY A 132 -5.68 -12.81 15.55
N GLY A 133 -5.13 -12.72 14.34
CA GLY A 133 -4.55 -11.49 13.79
C GLY A 133 -3.09 -11.26 14.17
N ASP A 134 -2.35 -12.30 14.57
CA ASP A 134 -0.95 -12.24 14.98
C ASP A 134 0.04 -12.04 13.82
N GLU A 135 -0.45 -12.05 12.58
CA GLU A 135 0.33 -11.94 11.34
C GLU A 135 1.40 -13.04 11.16
N ARG A 136 1.29 -14.16 11.92
CA ARG A 136 2.13 -15.34 11.77
C ARG A 136 1.45 -16.34 10.86
N PHE A 137 1.40 -16.00 9.59
CA PHE A 137 0.70 -16.81 8.59
C PHE A 137 1.31 -18.19 8.43
N GLN A 138 0.44 -19.20 8.36
CA GLN A 138 0.78 -20.59 8.05
C GLN A 138 0.24 -20.95 6.67
N ILE A 139 0.91 -21.89 5.99
CA ILE A 139 0.53 -22.33 4.63
C ILE A 139 -0.51 -23.44 4.73
N TRP A 140 -1.59 -23.24 4.00
CA TRP A 140 -2.69 -24.18 3.85
C TRP A 140 -2.93 -24.49 2.37
N VAL A 141 -3.45 -25.70 2.08
CA VAL A 141 -3.92 -26.08 0.76
C VAL A 141 -5.31 -26.68 0.85
N MET A 142 -6.12 -26.47 -0.17
CA MET A 142 -7.44 -27.07 -0.32
C MET A 142 -7.72 -27.40 -1.79
N ARG A 143 -8.64 -28.32 -2.05
CA ARG A 143 -9.17 -28.52 -3.40
C ARG A 143 -9.95 -27.28 -3.85
N ARG A 144 -10.04 -27.09 -5.19
CA ARG A 144 -10.76 -25.96 -5.80
C ARG A 144 -12.24 -25.85 -5.37
N ASP A 145 -12.82 -26.93 -4.86
CA ASP A 145 -14.18 -27.00 -4.34
C ASP A 145 -14.26 -26.71 -2.82
N GLY A 146 -13.18 -26.25 -2.21
CA GLY A 146 -13.07 -25.97 -0.77
C GLY A 146 -12.90 -27.21 0.12
N ARG A 147 -12.86 -28.42 -0.48
CA ARG A 147 -12.70 -29.69 0.26
C ARG A 147 -11.23 -30.08 0.44
N ARG A 148 -10.96 -31.14 1.23
CA ARG A 148 -9.62 -31.68 1.51
C ARG A 148 -8.65 -30.63 2.01
N LEU A 149 -9.12 -29.82 2.94
CA LEU A 149 -8.30 -28.82 3.63
C LEU A 149 -7.13 -29.46 4.37
N ARG A 150 -5.91 -28.93 4.17
CA ARG A 150 -4.71 -29.39 4.86
C ARG A 150 -3.76 -28.26 5.18
N GLN A 151 -3.29 -28.23 6.40
CA GLN A 151 -2.19 -27.35 6.83
C GLN A 151 -0.84 -27.98 6.46
N LEU A 152 0.04 -27.20 5.81
CA LEU A 152 1.37 -27.64 5.42
C LEU A 152 2.46 -27.20 6.41
N THR A 153 2.27 -26.09 7.09
CA THR A 153 3.20 -25.56 8.10
C THR A 153 2.47 -25.27 9.40
N SER A 154 3.13 -25.52 10.53
CA SER A 154 2.50 -25.38 11.87
C SER A 154 3.44 -24.73 12.90
N ALA A 155 4.44 -23.97 12.47
CA ALA A 155 5.39 -23.32 13.36
C ALA A 155 4.75 -22.10 14.06
N THR A 156 4.40 -22.25 15.33
CA THR A 156 3.71 -21.20 16.12
C THR A 156 4.53 -19.91 16.32
N ALA A 157 5.85 -19.98 16.18
CA ALA A 157 6.75 -18.82 16.33
C ALA A 157 7.14 -18.20 14.99
N ALA A 158 6.87 -18.85 13.86
CA ALA A 158 7.27 -18.42 12.53
C ALA A 158 6.08 -17.92 11.70
N GLY A 159 6.32 -16.89 10.89
CA GLY A 159 5.42 -16.44 9.83
C GLY A 159 5.95 -16.81 8.45
N HIS A 160 5.05 -17.11 7.52
CA HIS A 160 5.36 -17.43 6.14
C HIS A 160 4.69 -16.43 5.20
N ARG A 161 5.30 -16.16 4.04
CA ARG A 161 4.77 -15.26 3.01
C ARG A 161 5.29 -15.63 1.62
N ASP A 162 4.82 -14.96 0.59
CA ASP A 162 5.31 -15.05 -0.80
C ASP A 162 5.28 -16.49 -1.37
N ILE A 163 4.16 -17.19 -1.20
CA ILE A 163 4.00 -18.57 -1.67
C ILE A 163 3.95 -18.67 -3.21
N ALA A 164 4.67 -19.66 -3.77
CA ALA A 164 4.72 -19.93 -5.20
C ALA A 164 4.73 -21.44 -5.49
N TRP A 165 3.80 -21.91 -6.33
CA TRP A 165 3.76 -23.30 -6.78
C TRP A 165 4.90 -23.62 -7.75
N SER A 166 5.49 -24.82 -7.60
CA SER A 166 6.36 -25.38 -8.65
C SER A 166 5.56 -25.70 -9.91
N PRO A 167 6.16 -25.65 -11.12
CA PRO A 167 5.44 -25.89 -12.37
C PRO A 167 4.75 -27.25 -12.46
N ASP A 168 5.27 -28.26 -11.75
CA ASP A 168 4.70 -29.61 -11.67
C ASP A 168 3.58 -29.74 -10.59
N GLY A 169 3.33 -28.69 -9.81
CA GLY A 169 2.31 -28.66 -8.76
C GLY A 169 2.63 -29.53 -7.53
N THR A 170 3.85 -30.03 -7.38
CA THR A 170 4.22 -30.93 -6.28
C THR A 170 4.79 -30.22 -5.08
N ARG A 171 5.32 -28.98 -5.24
CA ARG A 171 6.02 -28.22 -4.21
C ARG A 171 5.53 -26.77 -4.16
N LEU A 172 5.72 -26.15 -2.99
CA LEU A 172 5.55 -24.70 -2.79
C LEU A 172 6.87 -24.12 -2.29
N ALA A 173 7.36 -23.09 -2.97
CA ALA A 173 8.40 -22.19 -2.45
C ALA A 173 7.75 -21.05 -1.67
N PHE A 174 8.41 -20.61 -0.61
CA PHE A 174 7.93 -19.52 0.25
C PHE A 174 9.10 -18.93 1.04
N VAL A 175 8.87 -17.79 1.67
CA VAL A 175 9.81 -17.24 2.65
C VAL A 175 9.28 -17.41 4.06
N SER A 176 10.19 -17.66 5.01
CA SER A 176 9.92 -18.01 6.39
C SER A 176 10.94 -17.36 7.33
N ASN A 177 10.50 -16.94 8.50
CA ASN A 177 11.40 -16.51 9.59
C ASN A 177 11.53 -17.56 10.70
N SER A 178 11.47 -18.85 10.33
CA SER A 178 11.46 -19.99 11.27
C SER A 178 12.74 -20.15 12.09
N THR A 179 13.86 -19.63 11.65
CA THR A 179 15.16 -19.74 12.33
C THR A 179 15.60 -18.47 13.06
N GLY A 180 14.84 -17.36 12.94
CA GLY A 180 15.24 -16.09 13.53
C GLY A 180 14.34 -14.93 13.20
N HIS A 181 14.95 -13.79 12.93
CA HIS A 181 14.23 -12.54 12.64
C HIS A 181 14.10 -12.27 11.14
N ARG A 182 14.96 -12.89 10.32
CA ARG A 182 15.01 -12.69 8.87
C ARG A 182 14.21 -13.75 8.14
N TYR A 183 13.72 -13.37 6.99
CA TYR A 183 13.01 -14.25 6.10
C TYR A 183 13.97 -14.92 5.14
N GLY A 184 14.08 -16.26 5.24
CA GLY A 184 14.83 -17.08 4.30
C GLY A 184 13.92 -17.91 3.41
N LEU A 185 14.49 -18.44 2.32
CA LEU A 185 13.79 -19.27 1.34
C LEU A 185 13.65 -20.71 1.83
N GLU A 186 12.45 -21.24 1.70
CA GLU A 186 12.14 -22.65 1.94
C GLU A 186 11.25 -23.22 0.83
N ILE A 187 11.31 -24.53 0.68
CA ILE A 187 10.39 -25.32 -0.14
C ILE A 187 9.69 -26.34 0.75
N VAL A 188 8.38 -26.52 0.55
CA VAL A 188 7.62 -27.62 1.15
C VAL A 188 7.05 -28.54 0.06
N GLU A 189 7.21 -29.86 0.21
CA GLU A 189 6.57 -30.85 -0.63
C GLU A 189 5.10 -30.99 -0.21
N VAL A 190 4.20 -30.78 -1.16
CA VAL A 190 2.76 -30.76 -0.87
C VAL A 190 2.25 -32.12 -0.40
N ALA A 191 2.76 -33.23 -0.91
CA ALA A 191 2.29 -34.58 -0.56
C ALA A 191 2.71 -34.99 0.85
N SER A 192 3.99 -34.85 1.19
CA SER A 192 4.59 -35.34 2.45
C SER A 192 4.62 -34.28 3.56
N GLY A 193 4.66 -32.97 3.21
CA GLY A 193 4.98 -31.88 4.12
C GLY A 193 6.48 -31.74 4.41
N ALA A 194 7.33 -32.51 3.71
CA ALA A 194 8.78 -32.40 3.87
C ALA A 194 9.28 -31.02 3.45
N ARG A 195 10.18 -30.44 4.23
CA ARG A 195 10.73 -29.09 4.02
C ARG A 195 12.18 -29.15 3.59
N LEU A 196 12.56 -28.27 2.69
CA LEU A 196 13.93 -28.01 2.25
C LEU A 196 14.23 -26.55 2.46
N VAL A 197 15.24 -26.26 3.26
CA VAL A 197 15.79 -24.90 3.46
C VAL A 197 16.74 -24.62 2.31
N LEU A 198 16.55 -23.47 1.64
CA LEU A 198 17.38 -23.07 0.49
C LEU A 198 18.38 -21.97 0.85
N SER A 199 18.06 -21.06 1.76
CA SER A 199 18.94 -19.97 2.15
C SER A 199 19.38 -20.08 3.62
N ASP A 200 20.41 -19.33 3.96
CA ASP A 200 21.08 -19.35 5.26
C ASP A 200 20.37 -18.52 6.37
N PHE A 201 19.33 -17.78 6.02
CA PHE A 201 18.63 -16.82 6.89
C PHE A 201 19.52 -15.67 7.41
N GLU A 202 20.66 -15.43 6.77
CA GLU A 202 21.53 -14.29 7.07
C GLU A 202 21.06 -12.99 6.38
N HIS A 203 20.12 -13.12 5.45
CA HIS A 203 19.59 -12.04 4.62
C HIS A 203 18.06 -12.09 4.58
N ASP A 204 17.42 -10.94 4.26
CA ASP A 204 15.98 -10.88 3.99
C ASP A 204 15.71 -11.26 2.53
N ASP A 205 15.19 -12.45 2.34
CA ASP A 205 14.74 -12.96 1.04
C ASP A 205 13.24 -12.71 0.84
N ALA A 206 12.81 -12.51 -0.40
CA ALA A 206 11.41 -12.23 -0.75
C ALA A 206 11.07 -12.69 -2.18
N GLN A 207 9.78 -12.84 -2.45
CA GLN A 207 9.20 -12.98 -3.80
C GLN A 207 9.79 -14.13 -4.64
N PRO A 208 9.93 -15.36 -4.11
CA PRO A 208 10.41 -16.48 -4.90
C PRO A 208 9.48 -16.79 -6.07
N ARG A 209 10.06 -17.07 -7.27
CA ARG A 209 9.33 -17.52 -8.46
C ARG A 209 10.11 -18.63 -9.15
N TRP A 210 9.42 -19.72 -9.45
CA TRP A 210 9.99 -20.86 -10.14
C TRP A 210 10.27 -20.57 -11.61
N SER A 211 11.39 -21.10 -12.11
CA SER A 211 11.61 -21.22 -13.57
C SER A 211 10.58 -22.18 -14.18
N PRO A 212 10.22 -22.02 -15.47
CA PRO A 212 9.24 -22.89 -16.13
C PRO A 212 9.61 -24.38 -16.12
N ASP A 213 10.89 -24.70 -16.05
CA ASP A 213 11.41 -26.08 -15.96
C ASP A 213 11.53 -26.61 -14.52
N GLY A 214 11.22 -25.77 -13.50
CA GLY A 214 11.25 -26.12 -12.07
C GLY A 214 12.64 -26.30 -11.48
N ARG A 215 13.72 -25.99 -12.20
CA ARG A 215 15.09 -26.18 -11.73
C ARG A 215 15.64 -25.01 -10.92
N TRP A 216 15.08 -23.79 -11.10
CA TRP A 216 15.55 -22.57 -10.49
C TRP A 216 14.44 -21.81 -9.79
N LEU A 217 14.83 -21.00 -8.84
CA LEU A 217 14.03 -19.92 -8.28
C LEU A 217 14.74 -18.58 -8.56
N VAL A 218 13.99 -17.56 -9.00
CA VAL A 218 14.39 -16.16 -8.90
C VAL A 218 13.78 -15.58 -7.64
N PHE A 219 14.51 -14.73 -6.94
CA PHE A 219 14.05 -14.08 -5.71
C PHE A 219 14.77 -12.75 -5.49
N SER A 220 14.20 -11.90 -4.65
CA SER A 220 14.79 -10.65 -4.20
C SER A 220 15.50 -10.89 -2.86
N SER A 221 16.69 -10.31 -2.65
CA SER A 221 17.46 -10.49 -1.41
C SER A 221 18.30 -9.26 -1.09
N ARG A 222 18.45 -8.95 0.23
CA ARG A 222 19.27 -7.84 0.74
C ARG A 222 20.63 -8.36 1.21
N ARG A 223 21.56 -8.54 0.27
CA ARG A 223 22.90 -9.11 0.51
C ARG A 223 24.03 -8.08 0.42
N ASP A 224 23.71 -6.81 0.15
CA ASP A 224 24.68 -5.74 0.22
C ASP A 224 25.18 -5.52 1.66
N ALA A 225 26.40 -4.98 1.82
CA ALA A 225 27.02 -4.81 3.14
C ALA A 225 26.20 -3.89 4.08
N ALA A 226 25.50 -2.90 3.50
CA ALA A 226 24.64 -1.98 4.22
C ALA A 226 23.21 -2.53 4.42
N ARG A 227 22.83 -3.63 3.72
CA ARG A 227 21.48 -4.22 3.71
C ARG A 227 20.38 -3.23 3.37
N THR A 228 20.71 -2.20 2.62
CA THR A 228 19.81 -1.11 2.26
C THR A 228 19.00 -1.41 1.01
N ASN A 229 19.63 -2.09 0.04
CA ASN A 229 19.03 -2.37 -1.26
C ASN A 229 18.76 -3.86 -1.44
N ALA A 230 17.70 -4.19 -2.16
CA ALA A 230 17.41 -5.54 -2.59
C ALA A 230 17.90 -5.75 -4.03
N ASP A 231 18.57 -6.87 -4.24
CA ASP A 231 19.04 -7.32 -5.54
C ASP A 231 18.32 -8.59 -5.97
N LEU A 232 18.38 -8.89 -7.26
CA LEU A 232 17.76 -10.09 -7.82
C LEU A 232 18.77 -11.24 -7.89
N PHE A 233 18.35 -12.40 -7.38
CA PHE A 233 19.18 -13.60 -7.31
C PHE A 233 18.49 -14.81 -7.96
N LEU A 234 19.30 -15.76 -8.44
CA LEU A 234 18.90 -17.11 -8.82
C LEU A 234 19.46 -18.11 -7.82
N ILE A 235 18.66 -19.13 -7.45
CA ILE A 235 19.12 -20.28 -6.67
C ILE A 235 18.58 -21.58 -7.27
N PRO A 236 19.38 -22.68 -7.32
CA PRO A 236 18.87 -23.97 -7.73
C PRO A 236 17.77 -24.46 -6.79
N SER A 237 16.69 -25.03 -7.33
CA SER A 237 15.59 -25.55 -6.49
C SER A 237 15.96 -26.77 -5.66
N ALA A 238 17.11 -27.39 -5.93
CA ALA A 238 17.69 -28.46 -5.13
C ALA A 238 18.63 -27.97 -4.02
N GLY A 239 18.81 -26.67 -3.88
CA GLY A 239 19.80 -26.03 -3.02
C GLY A 239 21.13 -25.78 -3.76
N GLY A 240 21.93 -24.89 -3.22
CA GLY A 240 23.22 -24.49 -3.77
C GLY A 240 23.49 -22.99 -3.57
N GLU A 241 24.51 -22.49 -4.25
CA GLU A 241 24.90 -21.09 -4.15
C GLU A 241 23.94 -20.18 -4.96
N ALA A 242 23.57 -19.05 -4.37
CA ALA A 242 22.75 -18.05 -5.04
C ALA A 242 23.60 -17.16 -5.96
N ILE A 243 23.11 -16.88 -7.16
CA ILE A 243 23.78 -16.10 -8.20
C ILE A 243 23.11 -14.75 -8.31
N CYS A 244 23.82 -13.64 -8.09
CA CYS A 244 23.31 -12.29 -8.32
C CYS A 244 23.08 -12.03 -9.81
N LEU A 245 21.88 -11.56 -10.18
CA LEU A 245 21.52 -11.22 -11.55
C LEU A 245 21.84 -9.79 -11.93
N ASP A 246 21.64 -8.83 -11.04
CA ASP A 246 21.85 -7.42 -11.32
C ASP A 246 22.88 -6.81 -10.38
N THR A 247 24.14 -6.91 -10.76
CA THR A 247 25.28 -6.35 -10.00
C THR A 247 25.34 -4.83 -10.03
N ARG A 248 24.50 -4.15 -10.83
CA ARG A 248 24.44 -2.68 -10.86
C ARG A 248 23.67 -2.12 -9.67
N ALA A 249 22.73 -2.89 -9.14
CA ALA A 249 21.84 -2.47 -8.05
C ALA A 249 22.59 -2.34 -6.71
N GLY A 250 23.69 -3.07 -6.50
CA GLY A 250 24.42 -3.15 -5.22
C GLY A 250 25.03 -1.85 -4.68
N THR A 251 24.96 -0.75 -5.43
CA THR A 251 25.53 0.55 -5.00
C THR A 251 24.50 1.68 -4.91
N GLU A 252 23.47 1.70 -5.78
CA GLU A 252 22.56 2.84 -5.85
C GLU A 252 21.18 2.45 -6.41
N GLY A 253 20.44 1.55 -5.77
CA GLY A 253 19.07 1.21 -6.16
C GLY A 253 18.72 -0.23 -5.90
N GLU A 254 17.47 -0.57 -6.16
CA GLU A 254 16.91 -1.90 -5.94
C GLU A 254 16.54 -2.58 -7.27
N SER A 255 16.68 -3.91 -7.30
CA SER A 255 16.16 -4.79 -8.34
C SER A 255 15.35 -5.90 -7.70
N VAL A 256 14.03 -5.92 -7.92
CA VAL A 256 13.08 -6.77 -7.19
C VAL A 256 11.99 -7.33 -8.10
N ASP A 257 11.21 -8.27 -7.56
CA ASP A 257 10.00 -8.84 -8.18
C ASP A 257 10.27 -9.44 -9.56
N GLY A 258 11.18 -10.41 -9.61
CA GLY A 258 11.58 -11.10 -10.83
C GLY A 258 10.56 -12.13 -11.29
N HIS A 259 10.17 -12.08 -12.58
CA HIS A 259 9.24 -12.99 -13.22
C HIS A 259 9.85 -13.64 -14.47
N TRP A 260 9.89 -14.94 -14.50
CA TRP A 260 10.39 -15.70 -15.64
C TRP A 260 9.52 -15.55 -16.89
N SER A 261 10.16 -15.39 -18.06
CA SER A 261 9.45 -15.54 -19.33
C SER A 261 8.96 -16.98 -19.51
N PRO A 262 7.88 -17.20 -20.27
CA PRO A 262 7.32 -18.55 -20.48
C PRO A 262 8.31 -19.57 -21.06
N ASP A 263 9.30 -19.11 -21.82
CA ASP A 263 10.36 -19.94 -22.41
C ASP A 263 11.60 -20.11 -21.50
N GLY A 264 11.61 -19.47 -20.32
CA GLY A 264 12.70 -19.54 -19.35
C GLY A 264 13.99 -18.82 -19.75
N ARG A 265 13.99 -18.00 -20.82
CA ARG A 265 15.18 -17.32 -21.32
C ARG A 265 15.39 -15.91 -20.77
N MET A 266 14.35 -15.33 -20.24
CA MET A 266 14.39 -13.96 -19.71
C MET A 266 13.70 -13.88 -18.34
N ILE A 267 14.09 -12.87 -17.56
CA ILE A 267 13.40 -12.47 -16.34
C ILE A 267 13.00 -11.00 -16.49
N ALA A 268 11.71 -10.71 -16.37
CA ALA A 268 11.22 -9.35 -16.22
C ALA A 268 11.24 -8.98 -14.73
N PHE A 269 11.70 -7.78 -14.39
CA PHE A 269 11.81 -7.33 -12.99
C PHE A 269 11.67 -5.82 -12.87
N THR A 270 11.37 -5.36 -11.68
CA THR A 270 11.33 -3.95 -11.32
C THR A 270 12.71 -3.50 -10.86
N THR A 271 13.22 -2.38 -11.38
CA THR A 271 14.46 -1.76 -10.87
C THR A 271 14.34 -0.24 -10.83
N ASN A 272 14.94 0.40 -9.80
CA ASN A 272 14.96 1.86 -9.64
C ASN A 272 16.39 2.46 -9.73
N VAL A 273 17.35 1.70 -10.26
CA VAL A 273 18.75 2.12 -10.41
C VAL A 273 18.90 3.46 -11.15
N ARG A 274 17.99 3.78 -12.07
CA ARG A 274 17.98 5.04 -12.82
C ARG A 274 17.16 6.17 -12.15
N GLY A 275 16.79 6.00 -10.89
CA GLY A 275 16.05 7.00 -10.11
C GLY A 275 14.53 6.87 -10.15
N ARG A 276 13.95 6.10 -11.09
CA ARG A 276 12.55 5.72 -11.17
C ARG A 276 12.43 4.22 -11.28
N SER A 277 11.36 3.66 -10.74
CA SER A 277 11.05 2.24 -10.93
C SER A 277 10.68 1.98 -12.38
N GLU A 278 11.40 1.04 -13.02
CA GLU A 278 11.26 0.66 -14.42
C GLU A 278 11.17 -0.85 -14.54
N ILE A 279 10.47 -1.34 -15.55
CA ILE A 279 10.51 -2.75 -15.91
C ILE A 279 11.74 -2.98 -16.79
N SER A 280 12.60 -3.89 -16.35
CA SER A 280 13.79 -4.33 -17.07
C SER A 280 13.74 -5.82 -17.36
N LEU A 281 14.51 -6.27 -18.36
CA LEU A 281 14.67 -7.65 -18.75
C LEU A 281 16.11 -8.10 -18.54
N ALA A 282 16.30 -9.19 -17.81
CA ALA A 282 17.56 -9.92 -17.75
C ALA A 282 17.52 -11.07 -18.77
N HIS A 283 18.37 -11.01 -19.78
CA HIS A 283 18.55 -12.09 -20.76
C HIS A 283 19.54 -13.11 -20.22
N LEU A 284 19.13 -14.35 -20.09
CA LEU A 284 19.92 -15.41 -19.46
C LEU A 284 20.76 -16.23 -20.46
N ASP A 285 20.76 -15.85 -21.73
CA ASP A 285 21.49 -16.56 -22.80
C ASP A 285 22.98 -16.71 -22.47
N GLY A 286 23.44 -17.98 -22.37
CA GLY A 286 24.83 -18.29 -22.03
C GLY A 286 25.22 -18.05 -20.56
N MET A 287 24.29 -17.69 -19.69
CA MET A 287 24.49 -17.60 -18.25
C MET A 287 24.38 -18.97 -17.56
N LEU A 288 23.41 -19.77 -18.03
CA LEU A 288 23.22 -21.14 -17.59
C LEU A 288 23.67 -22.11 -18.69
N ASP A 289 24.25 -23.25 -18.35
CA ASP A 289 24.60 -24.31 -19.28
C ASP A 289 23.35 -25.16 -19.62
N GLU A 290 23.52 -26.14 -20.54
CA GLU A 290 22.41 -27.05 -20.93
C GLU A 290 21.93 -27.94 -19.76
N ALA A 291 22.80 -28.18 -18.78
CA ALA A 291 22.45 -28.88 -17.55
C ALA A 291 21.81 -27.93 -16.50
N GLY A 292 21.78 -26.59 -16.78
CA GLY A 292 21.30 -25.56 -15.89
C GLY A 292 22.33 -25.07 -14.88
N GLY A 293 23.63 -25.41 -15.04
CA GLY A 293 24.69 -24.91 -14.19
C GLY A 293 25.13 -23.48 -14.55
N PRO A 294 25.66 -22.70 -13.59
CA PRO A 294 26.13 -21.34 -13.87
C PRO A 294 27.40 -21.35 -14.70
N ARG A 295 27.46 -20.52 -15.74
CA ARG A 295 28.66 -20.33 -16.60
C ARG A 295 29.53 -19.14 -16.19
N GLY A 296 29.26 -18.50 -15.06
CA GLY A 296 30.04 -17.34 -14.59
C GLY A 296 29.91 -16.08 -15.45
N ARG A 297 28.83 -15.96 -16.24
CA ARG A 297 28.52 -14.79 -17.07
C ARG A 297 27.39 -14.00 -16.42
N SER A 298 27.49 -12.67 -16.44
CA SER A 298 26.39 -11.79 -16.06
C SER A 298 25.34 -11.72 -17.18
N PRO A 299 24.05 -11.58 -16.85
CA PRO A 299 23.00 -11.41 -17.85
C PRO A 299 23.12 -10.07 -18.56
N ARG A 300 22.61 -10.00 -19.79
CA ARG A 300 22.41 -8.73 -20.48
C ARG A 300 21.12 -8.10 -20.00
N ILE A 301 21.20 -6.94 -19.32
CA ILE A 301 20.04 -6.21 -18.85
C ILE A 301 19.59 -5.19 -19.90
N VAL A 302 18.29 -5.17 -20.18
CA VAL A 302 17.64 -4.23 -21.11
C VAL A 302 16.47 -3.56 -20.40
N VAL A 303 16.46 -2.23 -20.40
CA VAL A 303 15.30 -1.46 -19.89
C VAL A 303 14.16 -1.57 -20.88
N LEU A 304 13.02 -2.04 -20.44
CA LEU A 304 11.83 -2.25 -21.27
C LEU A 304 10.90 -1.03 -21.24
N THR A 305 10.74 -0.39 -20.08
CA THR A 305 9.94 0.82 -19.93
C THR A 305 10.83 2.03 -19.68
N ASN A 306 10.46 3.18 -20.24
CA ASN A 306 11.16 4.45 -20.02
C ASN A 306 10.09 5.55 -19.84
N SER A 307 9.73 5.81 -18.59
CA SER A 307 8.64 6.70 -18.21
C SER A 307 9.10 7.68 -17.13
N ILE A 308 8.46 8.86 -17.09
CA ILE A 308 8.58 9.78 -15.95
C ILE A 308 7.85 9.27 -14.69
N TYR A 309 7.10 8.18 -14.82
CA TYR A 309 6.33 7.54 -13.76
C TYR A 309 6.92 6.20 -13.38
N ASP A 310 6.76 5.80 -12.13
CA ASP A 310 7.21 4.51 -11.63
C ASP A 310 6.40 3.37 -12.26
N SER A 311 7.10 2.33 -12.73
CA SER A 311 6.57 1.12 -13.34
C SER A 311 6.98 -0.10 -12.52
N THR A 312 6.01 -0.91 -12.07
CA THR A 312 6.20 -2.01 -11.11
C THR A 312 5.34 -3.23 -11.46
N GLU A 313 5.51 -4.33 -10.72
CA GLU A 313 4.71 -5.56 -10.79
C GLU A 313 4.63 -6.13 -12.21
N PRO A 314 5.75 -6.57 -12.82
CA PRO A 314 5.74 -7.16 -14.16
C PRO A 314 5.04 -8.51 -14.17
N ALA A 315 4.17 -8.75 -15.14
CA ALA A 315 3.54 -10.04 -15.41
C ALA A 315 3.67 -10.39 -16.88
N TRP A 316 4.33 -11.51 -17.19
CA TRP A 316 4.49 -11.94 -18.56
C TRP A 316 3.16 -12.31 -19.20
N ARG A 317 3.01 -11.98 -20.46
CA ARG A 317 2.00 -12.58 -21.32
C ARG A 317 2.39 -14.03 -21.60
N PRO A 318 1.46 -15.00 -21.54
CA PRO A 318 1.75 -16.41 -21.86
C PRO A 318 2.34 -16.66 -23.25
N ASP A 319 2.10 -15.75 -24.22
CA ASP A 319 2.71 -15.81 -25.55
C ASP A 319 4.19 -15.34 -25.59
N GLY A 320 4.74 -14.89 -24.49
CA GLY A 320 6.11 -14.39 -24.36
C GLY A 320 6.41 -13.07 -25.09
N ARG A 321 5.40 -12.45 -25.73
CA ARG A 321 5.61 -11.27 -26.58
C ARG A 321 5.64 -9.94 -25.84
N GLY A 322 5.23 -9.92 -24.57
CA GLY A 322 5.14 -8.69 -23.81
C GLY A 322 4.93 -8.92 -22.32
N VAL A 323 5.00 -7.82 -21.59
CA VAL A 323 4.83 -7.74 -20.14
C VAL A 323 3.70 -6.78 -19.83
N VAL A 324 2.76 -7.20 -19.00
CA VAL A 324 1.78 -6.33 -18.36
C VAL A 324 2.40 -5.81 -17.05
N TYR A 325 2.16 -4.57 -16.70
CA TYR A 325 2.76 -3.94 -15.53
C TYR A 325 1.87 -2.84 -14.96
N LEU A 326 2.15 -2.40 -13.74
CA LEU A 326 1.49 -1.26 -13.12
C LEU A 326 2.31 0.01 -13.30
N GLN A 327 1.65 1.11 -13.65
CA GLN A 327 2.27 2.42 -13.76
C GLN A 327 1.63 3.39 -12.76
N ALA A 328 2.42 3.81 -11.76
CA ALA A 328 2.01 4.82 -10.80
C ALA A 328 2.13 6.21 -11.41
N ARG A 329 1.01 6.89 -11.55
CA ARG A 329 0.89 8.26 -12.04
C ARG A 329 0.43 9.13 -10.89
N GLU A 330 1.37 9.53 -10.04
CA GLU A 330 1.09 10.26 -8.81
C GLU A 330 0.16 9.46 -7.89
N SER A 331 -1.06 9.94 -7.64
CA SER A 331 -2.05 9.26 -6.79
C SER A 331 -2.88 8.19 -7.51
N GLN A 332 -2.63 7.90 -8.77
CA GLN A 332 -3.34 6.88 -9.56
C GLN A 332 -2.39 5.79 -10.04
N VAL A 333 -2.93 4.61 -10.30
CA VAL A 333 -2.16 3.48 -10.84
C VAL A 333 -2.93 2.85 -11.98
N ALA A 334 -2.32 2.78 -13.18
CA ALA A 334 -2.89 2.17 -14.38
C ALA A 334 -2.28 0.79 -14.66
N VAL A 335 -3.04 -0.10 -15.30
CA VAL A 335 -2.50 -1.34 -15.89
C VAL A 335 -2.09 -1.05 -17.32
N ARG A 336 -0.81 -1.31 -17.63
CA ARG A 336 -0.24 -1.11 -18.96
C ARG A 336 0.36 -2.40 -19.51
N ARG A 337 0.68 -2.39 -20.77
CA ARG A 337 1.35 -3.48 -21.49
C ARG A 337 2.45 -2.92 -22.37
N VAL A 338 3.62 -3.55 -22.35
CA VAL A 338 4.74 -3.25 -23.24
C VAL A 338 5.16 -4.50 -24.00
N PHE A 339 5.41 -4.37 -25.30
CA PHE A 339 5.89 -5.47 -26.14
C PHE A 339 7.42 -5.51 -26.18
N VAL A 340 7.99 -6.72 -25.95
CA VAL A 340 9.44 -6.91 -25.83
C VAL A 340 10.19 -6.52 -27.12
N ALA A 341 9.68 -6.89 -28.29
CA ALA A 341 10.39 -6.66 -29.55
C ALA A 341 10.34 -5.22 -30.07
N SER A 342 9.23 -4.52 -29.83
CA SER A 342 8.99 -3.18 -30.39
C SER A 342 9.08 -2.07 -29.34
N HIS A 343 9.11 -2.40 -28.05
CA HIS A 343 8.92 -1.47 -26.92
C HIS A 343 7.62 -0.65 -27.03
N ALA A 344 6.67 -1.08 -27.86
CA ALA A 344 5.37 -0.43 -27.97
C ALA A 344 4.59 -0.60 -26.67
N ASP A 345 4.22 0.52 -26.06
CA ASP A 345 3.51 0.61 -24.79
C ASP A 345 2.07 1.05 -25.02
N SER A 346 1.11 0.42 -24.32
CA SER A 346 -0.31 0.76 -24.43
C SER A 346 -1.06 0.48 -23.12
N PRO A 347 -2.15 1.23 -22.86
CA PRO A 347 -3.00 0.95 -21.70
C PRO A 347 -3.75 -0.39 -21.86
N VAL A 348 -3.89 -1.11 -20.76
CA VAL A 348 -4.76 -2.29 -20.61
C VAL A 348 -6.01 -1.89 -19.84
N ALA A 349 -5.84 -1.21 -18.70
CA ALA A 349 -6.91 -0.60 -17.94
C ALA A 349 -6.41 0.74 -17.38
N ASP A 350 -7.16 1.79 -17.65
CA ASP A 350 -6.85 3.17 -17.26
C ASP A 350 -8.13 3.84 -16.71
N LEU A 351 -8.80 3.14 -15.78
CA LEU A 351 -9.93 3.69 -15.05
C LEU A 351 -9.40 4.65 -13.97
N PRO A 352 -10.11 5.75 -13.67
CA PRO A 352 -9.72 6.65 -12.59
C PRO A 352 -9.66 5.91 -11.26
N GLY A 353 -8.49 5.96 -10.60
CA GLY A 353 -8.25 5.27 -9.33
C GLY A 353 -6.98 4.43 -9.35
N VAL A 354 -7.00 3.31 -8.68
CA VAL A 354 -5.83 2.47 -8.42
C VAL A 354 -6.09 1.04 -8.84
N HIS A 355 -5.18 0.51 -9.63
CA HIS A 355 -5.16 -0.88 -10.03
C HIS A 355 -4.02 -1.61 -9.30
N LYS A 356 -4.23 -2.90 -8.96
CA LYS A 356 -3.24 -3.77 -8.33
C LYS A 356 -3.34 -5.21 -8.85
N PHE A 357 -2.24 -5.96 -8.73
CA PHE A 357 -2.20 -7.40 -8.96
C PHE A 357 -2.76 -7.80 -10.33
N ALA A 358 -2.14 -7.35 -11.41
CA ALA A 358 -2.57 -7.68 -12.75
C ALA A 358 -2.12 -9.10 -13.15
N HIS A 359 -3.07 -9.98 -13.45
CA HIS A 359 -2.85 -11.36 -13.92
C HIS A 359 -3.33 -11.52 -15.35
N VAL A 360 -2.46 -12.07 -16.20
CA VAL A 360 -2.74 -12.29 -17.63
C VAL A 360 -3.25 -13.70 -17.86
N GLY A 361 -4.40 -13.83 -18.51
CA GLY A 361 -5.00 -15.10 -18.84
C GLY A 361 -4.24 -15.88 -19.95
N PRO A 362 -4.51 -17.20 -20.08
CA PRO A 362 -3.83 -18.07 -21.05
C PRO A 362 -4.02 -17.64 -22.51
N ASP A 363 -5.03 -16.84 -22.80
CA ASP A 363 -5.26 -16.22 -24.12
C ASP A 363 -4.35 -15.01 -24.39
N SER A 364 -3.50 -14.64 -23.45
CA SER A 364 -2.59 -13.47 -23.47
C SER A 364 -3.27 -12.11 -23.63
N GLU A 365 -4.60 -12.03 -23.56
CA GLU A 365 -5.38 -10.81 -23.77
C GLU A 365 -6.32 -10.50 -22.59
N THR A 366 -6.91 -11.53 -21.96
CA THR A 366 -7.73 -11.36 -20.75
C THR A 366 -6.81 -10.96 -19.59
N VAL A 367 -7.17 -9.89 -18.87
CA VAL A 367 -6.42 -9.44 -17.69
C VAL A 367 -7.37 -9.25 -16.52
N ALA A 368 -7.09 -9.96 -15.43
CA ALA A 368 -7.75 -9.79 -14.15
C ALA A 368 -6.90 -8.87 -13.24
N PHE A 369 -7.53 -7.99 -12.48
CA PHE A 369 -6.84 -7.07 -11.58
C PHE A 369 -7.78 -6.61 -10.46
N LEU A 370 -7.23 -6.03 -9.40
CA LEU A 370 -7.99 -5.24 -8.45
C LEU A 370 -8.11 -3.80 -8.92
N HIS A 371 -9.28 -3.20 -8.70
CA HIS A 371 -9.49 -1.78 -8.91
C HIS A 371 -10.24 -1.17 -7.75
N ALA A 372 -9.81 0.01 -7.32
CA ALA A 372 -10.50 0.89 -6.39
C ALA A 372 -10.45 2.33 -6.90
N SER A 373 -11.41 3.12 -6.46
CA SER A 373 -11.40 4.57 -6.65
C SER A 373 -11.75 5.27 -5.36
N ALA A 374 -11.63 6.57 -5.30
CA ALA A 374 -12.05 7.32 -4.13
C ALA A 374 -13.53 7.09 -3.74
N ARG A 375 -14.34 6.60 -4.70
CA ARG A 375 -15.78 6.37 -4.54
C ARG A 375 -16.18 4.88 -4.53
N ARG A 376 -15.22 3.96 -4.62
CA ARG A 376 -15.48 2.51 -4.62
C ARG A 376 -14.36 1.76 -3.93
N PRO A 377 -14.68 0.80 -3.04
CA PRO A 377 -13.70 -0.11 -2.45
C PRO A 377 -12.96 -0.94 -3.51
N HIS A 378 -11.94 -1.67 -3.07
CA HIS A 378 -11.26 -2.63 -3.93
C HIS A 378 -12.18 -3.78 -4.30
N ASP A 379 -12.35 -3.96 -5.59
CA ASP A 379 -13.12 -5.03 -6.22
C ASP A 379 -12.29 -5.75 -7.27
N VAL A 380 -12.64 -7.00 -7.57
CA VAL A 380 -12.06 -7.76 -8.68
C VAL A 380 -12.67 -7.27 -9.99
N TRP A 381 -11.82 -6.95 -10.93
CA TRP A 381 -12.19 -6.52 -12.27
C TRP A 381 -11.51 -7.37 -13.34
N VAL A 382 -12.14 -7.48 -14.48
CA VAL A 382 -11.61 -8.22 -15.64
C VAL A 382 -11.79 -7.41 -16.91
N ARG A 383 -10.71 -7.28 -17.65
CA ARG A 383 -10.74 -6.89 -19.06
C ARG A 383 -10.66 -8.14 -19.90
N LEU A 384 -11.78 -8.53 -20.50
CA LEU A 384 -11.85 -9.70 -21.39
C LEU A 384 -11.15 -9.42 -22.73
N GLN A 385 -10.74 -10.49 -23.42
CA GLN A 385 -10.23 -10.42 -24.79
C GLN A 385 -11.19 -9.59 -25.68
N ARG A 386 -10.64 -8.63 -26.43
CA ARG A 386 -11.37 -7.71 -27.31
C ARG A 386 -12.32 -6.73 -26.60
N ALA A 387 -12.47 -6.78 -25.28
CA ALA A 387 -13.24 -5.77 -24.56
C ALA A 387 -12.46 -4.45 -24.48
N VAL A 388 -13.14 -3.33 -24.73
CA VAL A 388 -12.55 -2.00 -24.60
C VAL A 388 -12.55 -1.58 -23.13
N VAL A 389 -13.63 -1.91 -22.42
CA VAL A 389 -13.86 -1.48 -21.03
C VAL A 389 -13.80 -2.70 -20.10
N PRO A 390 -13.01 -2.64 -19.01
CA PRO A 390 -13.04 -3.64 -17.97
C PRO A 390 -14.40 -3.70 -17.28
N GLN A 391 -14.73 -4.86 -16.71
CA GLN A 391 -15.98 -5.09 -15.97
C GLN A 391 -15.70 -5.58 -14.55
N PRO A 392 -16.46 -5.14 -13.53
CA PRO A 392 -16.35 -5.65 -12.18
C PRO A 392 -16.91 -7.07 -12.11
N ILE A 393 -16.21 -7.93 -11.37
CA ILE A 393 -16.66 -9.28 -10.99
C ILE A 393 -17.27 -9.25 -9.60
N THR A 394 -16.74 -8.41 -8.70
CA THR A 394 -17.29 -8.21 -7.36
C THR A 394 -17.86 -6.80 -7.21
N SER A 395 -18.70 -6.59 -6.19
CA SER A 395 -19.22 -5.30 -5.81
C SER A 395 -19.26 -5.22 -4.28
N SER A 396 -18.32 -4.47 -3.73
CA SER A 396 -18.14 -4.33 -2.28
C SER A 396 -18.91 -3.14 -1.71
N LEU A 397 -19.15 -2.08 -2.48
CA LEU A 397 -19.90 -0.94 -1.99
C LEU A 397 -21.36 -1.31 -1.71
N SER A 398 -21.83 -0.97 -0.50
CA SER A 398 -23.23 -1.18 -0.11
C SER A 398 -24.17 -0.45 -1.08
N ALA A 399 -25.28 -1.11 -1.48
CA ALA A 399 -26.32 -0.48 -2.28
C ALA A 399 -26.99 0.73 -1.59
N ARG A 400 -26.78 0.90 -0.29
CA ARG A 400 -27.26 2.06 0.50
C ARG A 400 -26.40 3.30 0.31
N VAL A 401 -25.17 3.16 -0.23
CA VAL A 401 -24.27 4.28 -0.49
C VAL A 401 -24.31 4.64 -1.97
N ASP A 402 -24.81 5.83 -2.27
CA ASP A 402 -24.69 6.38 -3.61
C ASP A 402 -23.23 6.89 -3.82
N PRO A 403 -22.45 6.34 -4.77
CA PRO A 403 -21.11 6.83 -5.05
C PRO A 403 -21.04 8.33 -5.39
N GLY A 404 -22.16 8.92 -5.85
CA GLY A 404 -22.26 10.35 -6.13
C GLY A 404 -22.19 11.23 -4.89
N THR A 405 -22.50 10.69 -3.70
CA THR A 405 -22.43 11.41 -2.42
C THR A 405 -21.03 11.36 -1.79
N LEU A 406 -20.09 10.64 -2.40
CA LEU A 406 -18.71 10.54 -1.95
C LEU A 406 -17.83 11.60 -2.64
N VAL A 407 -16.90 12.16 -1.90
CA VAL A 407 -16.00 13.19 -2.39
C VAL A 407 -14.98 12.59 -3.36
N GLN A 408 -14.80 13.22 -4.52
CA GLN A 408 -13.66 12.96 -5.39
C GLN A 408 -12.53 13.89 -4.95
N PRO A 409 -11.41 13.36 -4.41
CA PRO A 409 -10.30 14.22 -4.00
C PRO A 409 -9.64 14.87 -5.20
N VAL A 410 -9.08 16.05 -4.97
CA VAL A 410 -8.29 16.78 -5.95
C VAL A 410 -6.81 16.55 -5.64
N HIS A 411 -6.02 16.28 -6.65
CA HIS A 411 -4.57 16.25 -6.53
C HIS A 411 -4.05 17.69 -6.47
N VAL A 412 -3.32 18.00 -5.40
CA VAL A 412 -2.71 19.31 -5.18
C VAL A 412 -1.22 19.17 -4.89
N ARG A 413 -0.47 20.25 -5.04
CA ARG A 413 0.92 20.36 -4.63
C ARG A 413 1.10 21.64 -3.82
N TYR A 414 1.97 21.60 -2.83
CA TYR A 414 2.34 22.77 -2.06
C TYR A 414 3.84 22.73 -1.74
N PRO A 415 4.51 23.90 -1.65
CA PRO A 415 5.92 23.95 -1.34
C PRO A 415 6.18 23.67 0.15
N SER A 416 7.15 22.80 0.44
CA SER A 416 7.75 22.66 1.75
C SER A 416 8.68 23.83 2.07
N ALA A 417 9.22 23.88 3.28
CA ALA A 417 10.08 24.97 3.74
C ALA A 417 11.39 25.08 2.94
N ASP A 418 11.87 23.97 2.40
CA ASP A 418 13.06 23.90 1.53
C ASP A 418 12.74 24.11 0.04
N GLY A 419 11.48 24.37 -0.30
CA GLY A 419 11.01 24.56 -1.68
C GLY A 419 10.67 23.25 -2.41
N ARG A 420 10.76 22.07 -1.77
CA ARG A 420 10.32 20.80 -2.35
C ARG A 420 8.80 20.80 -2.51
N GLU A 421 8.34 20.45 -3.71
CA GLU A 421 6.91 20.29 -4.00
C GLU A 421 6.37 19.00 -3.38
N ILE A 422 5.41 19.13 -2.46
CA ILE A 422 4.79 18.02 -1.76
C ILE A 422 3.43 17.71 -2.39
N PRO A 423 3.27 16.53 -3.01
CA PRO A 423 1.97 16.12 -3.55
C PRO A 423 1.02 15.72 -2.44
N ALA A 424 -0.27 16.01 -2.62
CA ALA A 424 -1.31 15.66 -1.66
C ALA A 424 -2.66 15.42 -2.34
N LEU A 425 -3.54 14.70 -1.66
CA LEU A 425 -4.96 14.62 -1.99
C LEU A 425 -5.72 15.57 -1.07
N LEU A 426 -6.56 16.42 -1.67
CA LEU A 426 -7.42 17.35 -0.95
C LEU A 426 -8.88 16.90 -1.10
N TYR A 427 -9.52 16.54 0.01
CA TYR A 427 -10.95 16.24 0.08
C TYR A 427 -11.67 17.48 0.55
N VAL A 428 -12.52 18.05 -0.31
CA VAL A 428 -13.34 19.20 0.05
C VAL A 428 -14.77 18.74 0.29
N PRO A 429 -15.34 19.06 1.46
CA PRO A 429 -16.71 18.66 1.78
C PRO A 429 -17.73 19.29 0.84
N PHE A 430 -18.86 18.61 0.65
CA PHE A 430 -20.00 19.22 -0.02
C PHE A 430 -20.52 20.43 0.79
N ALA A 431 -21.12 21.41 0.10
CA ALA A 431 -21.65 22.61 0.73
C ALA A 431 -22.64 22.30 1.85
N GLU A 432 -23.48 21.30 1.63
CA GLU A 432 -24.53 20.85 2.56
C GLU A 432 -23.94 20.19 3.83
N ALA A 433 -22.71 19.70 3.76
CA ALA A 433 -21.99 19.14 4.92
C ALA A 433 -21.35 20.23 5.80
N LEU A 434 -21.17 21.45 5.25
CA LEU A 434 -20.59 22.56 6.00
C LEU A 434 -21.52 23.02 7.11
N ARG A 435 -20.96 23.14 8.33
CA ARG A 435 -21.68 23.58 9.53
C ARG A 435 -21.12 24.92 9.98
N GLY A 436 -21.98 25.93 10.03
CA GLY A 436 -21.59 27.27 10.47
C GLY A 436 -21.13 28.21 9.36
N GLU A 437 -20.85 29.45 9.73
CA GLU A 437 -20.31 30.48 8.86
C GLU A 437 -18.78 30.53 8.94
N GLY A 438 -18.12 30.85 7.83
CA GLY A 438 -16.67 31.02 7.74
C GLY A 438 -15.94 29.82 7.14
N THR A 439 -14.60 29.81 7.26
CA THR A 439 -13.74 28.73 6.76
C THR A 439 -13.98 27.44 7.55
N PRO A 440 -14.12 26.28 6.89
CA PRO A 440 -14.29 25.00 7.58
C PRO A 440 -13.04 24.63 8.40
N PRO A 441 -13.19 23.80 9.44
CA PRO A 441 -12.04 23.17 10.08
C PRO A 441 -11.41 22.14 9.14
N ALA A 442 -10.11 21.88 9.32
CA ALA A 442 -9.39 20.92 8.48
C ALA A 442 -8.71 19.82 9.32
N ILE A 443 -8.45 18.69 8.67
CA ILE A 443 -7.69 17.58 9.23
C ILE A 443 -6.57 17.26 8.25
N VAL A 444 -5.34 17.18 8.74
CA VAL A 444 -4.22 16.60 8.01
C VAL A 444 -4.19 15.12 8.32
N HIS A 445 -4.49 14.28 7.33
CA HIS A 445 -4.47 12.82 7.43
C HIS A 445 -3.11 12.31 6.97
N ILE A 446 -2.28 11.90 7.94
CA ILE A 446 -0.90 11.48 7.72
C ILE A 446 -0.85 9.96 7.57
N HIS A 447 -0.32 9.46 6.44
CA HIS A 447 -0.24 8.02 6.19
C HIS A 447 0.81 7.31 7.03
N GLY A 448 0.65 6.01 7.18
CA GLY A 448 1.63 5.13 7.82
C GLY A 448 2.77 4.74 6.86
N GLY A 449 3.74 4.03 7.37
CA GLY A 449 4.90 3.56 6.60
C GLY A 449 6.21 3.84 7.31
N PRO A 450 7.00 4.88 6.91
CA PRO A 450 6.76 5.96 5.93
C PRO A 450 6.75 5.54 4.45
N LEU A 451 7.31 4.37 4.11
CA LEU A 451 7.26 3.80 2.77
C LEU A 451 5.81 3.41 2.41
N GLY A 452 5.03 4.39 2.00
CA GLY A 452 3.63 4.29 1.62
C GLY A 452 3.20 5.55 0.88
N GLN A 453 1.92 5.69 0.57
CA GLN A 453 1.36 6.90 0.00
C GLN A 453 -0.17 6.94 0.11
N HIS A 454 -0.72 8.13 0.11
CA HIS A 454 -2.13 8.33 -0.18
C HIS A 454 -2.37 8.22 -1.68
N LEU A 455 -3.28 7.33 -2.05
CA LEU A 455 -3.70 7.11 -3.43
C LEU A 455 -5.17 7.53 -3.60
N ALA A 456 -5.58 7.82 -4.83
CA ALA A 456 -6.97 8.14 -5.17
C ALA A 456 -7.84 6.86 -5.18
N TRP A 457 -7.78 6.10 -4.10
CA TRP A 457 -8.53 4.88 -3.87
C TRP A 457 -9.57 5.05 -2.75
N TRP A 458 -10.20 3.95 -2.34
CA TRP A 458 -11.14 3.93 -1.22
C TRP A 458 -10.43 4.25 0.10
N ASP A 459 -10.68 5.45 0.62
CA ASP A 459 -10.24 5.89 1.94
C ASP A 459 -11.47 6.29 2.78
N PRO A 460 -12.06 5.37 3.55
CA PRO A 460 -13.25 5.64 4.32
C PRO A 460 -13.04 6.67 5.43
N ILE A 461 -11.80 6.84 5.90
CA ILE A 461 -11.44 7.82 6.93
C ILE A 461 -11.57 9.24 6.38
N SER A 462 -10.85 9.53 5.27
CA SER A 462 -10.93 10.85 4.63
C SER A 462 -12.33 11.16 4.09
N GLN A 463 -13.03 10.15 3.55
CA GLN A 463 -14.43 10.29 3.12
C GLN A 463 -15.35 10.64 4.28
N TRP A 464 -15.19 9.96 5.43
CA TRP A 464 -16.00 10.24 6.61
C TRP A 464 -15.80 11.66 7.13
N PHE A 465 -14.55 12.09 7.31
CA PHE A 465 -14.28 13.45 7.78
C PHE A 465 -14.80 14.52 6.80
N ALA A 466 -14.64 14.29 5.48
CA ALA A 466 -15.20 15.18 4.48
C ALA A 466 -16.74 15.22 4.54
N HIS A 467 -17.38 14.05 4.73
CA HIS A 467 -18.82 13.94 4.92
C HIS A 467 -19.29 14.68 6.19
N ARG A 468 -18.44 14.75 7.23
CA ARG A 468 -18.70 15.51 8.46
C ARG A 468 -18.40 17.00 8.33
N GLY A 469 -18.01 17.49 7.14
CA GLY A 469 -17.74 18.90 6.87
C GLY A 469 -16.34 19.38 7.26
N TYR A 470 -15.38 18.47 7.34
CA TYR A 470 -13.97 18.81 7.45
C TYR A 470 -13.31 18.84 6.07
N VAL A 471 -12.46 19.80 5.80
CA VAL A 471 -11.49 19.65 4.72
C VAL A 471 -10.45 18.64 5.17
N VAL A 472 -10.09 17.69 4.29
CA VAL A 472 -9.01 16.73 4.60
C VAL A 472 -7.88 16.91 3.61
N LEU A 473 -6.69 17.23 4.12
CA LEU A 473 -5.44 17.20 3.38
C LEU A 473 -4.72 15.88 3.69
N ALA A 474 -4.48 15.07 2.68
CA ALA A 474 -3.77 13.80 2.78
C ALA A 474 -2.44 13.91 2.02
N PRO A 475 -1.35 14.41 2.68
CA PRO A 475 -0.08 14.66 2.02
C PRO A 475 0.70 13.38 1.78
N ASN A 476 1.40 13.32 0.64
CA ASN A 476 2.46 12.36 0.37
C ASN A 476 3.80 13.04 0.69
N ILE A 477 4.17 12.99 1.96
CA ILE A 477 5.41 13.60 2.47
C ILE A 477 6.64 12.92 1.88
N ARG A 478 7.80 13.56 1.91
CA ARG A 478 9.07 12.89 1.54
C ARG A 478 9.21 11.57 2.30
N GLY A 479 9.72 10.53 1.64
CA GLY A 479 9.67 9.15 2.08
C GLY A 479 8.54 8.35 1.42
N SER A 480 7.54 9.01 0.82
CA SER A 480 6.43 8.34 0.14
C SER A 480 6.89 7.65 -1.15
N THR A 481 6.26 6.51 -1.46
CA THR A 481 6.47 5.77 -2.71
C THR A 481 5.74 6.41 -3.90
N GLY A 482 6.10 6.01 -5.14
CA GLY A 482 5.40 6.43 -6.36
C GLY A 482 5.88 7.75 -6.96
N TYR A 483 6.87 8.40 -6.34
CA TYR A 483 7.45 9.66 -6.78
C TYR A 483 8.94 9.56 -7.17
N GLY A 484 9.43 8.33 -7.34
CA GLY A 484 10.82 8.00 -7.63
C GLY A 484 11.69 7.88 -6.39
N ARG A 485 12.90 7.32 -6.60
CA ARG A 485 13.82 6.94 -5.53
C ARG A 485 14.27 8.15 -4.69
N GLU A 486 14.63 9.27 -5.33
CA GLU A 486 15.08 10.46 -4.61
C GLU A 486 14.04 10.96 -3.58
N PHE A 487 12.76 10.97 -3.96
CA PHE A 487 11.69 11.37 -3.07
C PHE A 487 11.44 10.32 -1.97
N GLN A 488 11.49 9.05 -2.33
CA GLN A 488 11.30 7.93 -1.41
C GLN A 488 12.39 7.83 -0.35
N GLU A 489 13.64 8.13 -0.71
CA GLU A 489 14.79 8.05 0.21
C GLU A 489 15.05 9.37 0.97
N ALA A 490 14.30 10.42 0.67
CA ALA A 490 14.58 11.76 1.18
C ALA A 490 14.39 11.94 2.70
N ASN A 491 13.75 10.99 3.39
CA ASN A 491 13.65 10.99 4.85
C ASN A 491 14.45 9.87 5.53
N ARG A 492 15.27 9.13 4.78
CA ARG A 492 16.14 8.09 5.36
C ARG A 492 17.15 8.72 6.32
N GLY A 493 17.23 8.21 7.55
CA GLY A 493 18.05 8.78 8.61
C GLY A 493 17.51 10.09 9.20
N ASP A 494 16.27 10.50 8.85
CA ASP A 494 15.72 11.79 9.29
C ASP A 494 14.22 11.75 9.63
N TRP A 495 13.66 10.58 9.94
CA TRP A 495 12.25 10.48 10.31
C TRP A 495 11.86 11.47 11.42
N GLY A 496 10.84 12.33 11.18
CA GLY A 496 10.47 13.43 12.06
C GLY A 496 11.31 14.69 11.85
N GLY A 497 12.14 14.75 10.82
CA GLY A 497 12.88 15.94 10.41
C GLY A 497 12.17 16.74 9.33
N GLU A 498 12.69 16.66 8.13
CA GLU A 498 12.13 17.39 7.00
C GLU A 498 10.73 16.91 6.59
N ASP A 499 10.37 15.65 6.85
CA ASP A 499 9.02 15.14 6.63
C ASP A 499 7.99 15.72 7.62
N LEU A 500 8.37 16.08 8.85
CA LEU A 500 7.55 16.94 9.71
C LEU A 500 7.39 18.35 9.09
N GLY A 501 8.47 18.88 8.50
CA GLY A 501 8.44 20.14 7.75
C GLY A 501 7.39 20.13 6.64
N ASP A 502 7.28 19.02 5.90
CA ASP A 502 6.28 18.83 4.85
C ASP A 502 4.85 18.86 5.40
N VAL A 503 4.62 18.17 6.53
CA VAL A 503 3.30 18.16 7.20
C VAL A 503 2.89 19.55 7.66
N VAL A 504 3.80 20.29 8.29
CA VAL A 504 3.57 21.66 8.79
C VAL A 504 3.36 22.64 7.62
N ALA A 505 4.12 22.49 6.53
CA ALA A 505 3.94 23.29 5.32
C ALA A 505 2.53 23.12 4.73
N GLY A 506 1.98 21.89 4.78
CA GLY A 506 0.60 21.63 4.37
C GLY A 506 -0.44 22.40 5.17
N VAL A 507 -0.26 22.54 6.50
CA VAL A 507 -1.13 23.36 7.32
C VAL A 507 -1.04 24.84 6.94
N ARG A 508 0.18 25.36 6.78
CA ARG A 508 0.42 26.75 6.37
C ARG A 508 -0.18 27.05 5.01
N TRP A 509 -0.06 26.10 4.09
CA TRP A 509 -0.67 26.21 2.77
C TRP A 509 -2.21 26.28 2.87
N LEU A 510 -2.86 25.43 3.67
CA LEU A 510 -4.32 25.48 3.86
C LEU A 510 -4.78 26.83 4.44
N GLU A 511 -4.01 27.42 5.35
CA GLU A 511 -4.30 28.74 5.93
C GLU A 511 -4.07 29.89 4.94
N GLN A 512 -2.97 29.86 4.19
CA GLN A 512 -2.62 30.88 3.18
C GLN A 512 -3.62 30.92 2.02
N GLU A 513 -4.10 29.76 1.57
CA GLU A 513 -5.13 29.66 0.54
C GLU A 513 -6.54 29.95 1.08
N GLY A 514 -6.68 30.21 2.37
CA GLY A 514 -7.98 30.45 3.00
C GLY A 514 -8.91 29.23 3.01
N ILE A 515 -8.33 28.03 2.88
CA ILE A 515 -9.06 26.74 2.87
C ILE A 515 -9.44 26.36 4.30
N ALA A 516 -8.56 26.62 5.27
CA ALA A 516 -8.80 26.42 6.69
C ALA A 516 -8.50 27.70 7.48
N GLY A 517 -9.22 27.89 8.60
CA GLY A 517 -8.96 29.01 9.50
C GLY A 517 -7.74 28.74 10.39
N PRO A 518 -7.04 29.81 10.86
CA PRO A 518 -5.93 29.69 11.78
C PRO A 518 -6.33 28.92 13.04
N ARG A 519 -5.47 27.99 13.48
CA ARG A 519 -5.71 27.15 14.67
C ARG A 519 -7.01 26.32 14.61
N ARG A 520 -7.47 25.96 13.41
CA ARG A 520 -8.61 25.08 13.18
C ARG A 520 -8.21 23.83 12.39
N VAL A 521 -6.95 23.43 12.53
CA VAL A 521 -6.40 22.25 11.86
C VAL A 521 -6.03 21.19 12.89
N GLY A 522 -6.54 19.98 12.70
CA GLY A 522 -6.20 18.80 13.47
C GLY A 522 -5.25 17.86 12.71
N ALA A 523 -4.47 17.08 13.45
CA ALA A 523 -3.65 16.00 12.90
C ALA A 523 -4.30 14.65 13.20
N PHE A 524 -4.37 13.76 12.18
CA PHE A 524 -4.87 12.40 12.30
C PHE A 524 -3.90 11.43 11.60
N GLY A 525 -3.55 10.32 12.25
CA GLY A 525 -2.73 9.31 11.60
C GLY A 525 -2.59 8.02 12.39
N GLY A 526 -2.17 6.96 11.67
CA GLY A 526 -1.92 5.65 12.24
C GLY A 526 -0.48 5.17 12.01
N SER A 527 0.03 4.34 12.93
CA SER A 527 1.38 3.78 12.80
C SER A 527 2.43 4.90 12.70
N TYR A 528 3.20 4.98 11.63
CA TYR A 528 4.07 6.14 11.36
C TYR A 528 3.30 7.47 11.35
N GLY A 529 2.11 7.52 10.74
CA GLY A 529 1.25 8.70 10.80
C GLY A 529 0.80 9.06 12.22
N GLY A 530 0.62 8.04 13.08
CA GLY A 530 0.34 8.22 14.50
C GLY A 530 1.54 8.78 15.26
N PHE A 531 2.74 8.26 14.97
CA PHE A 531 4.00 8.85 15.42
C PHE A 531 4.09 10.33 15.02
N MET A 532 3.93 10.60 13.72
CA MET A 532 4.05 11.95 13.16
C MET A 532 3.00 12.90 13.77
N THR A 533 1.77 12.42 14.00
CA THR A 533 0.74 13.20 14.71
C THR A 533 1.23 13.63 16.09
N MET A 534 1.68 12.69 16.92
CA MET A 534 2.15 13.00 18.28
C MET A 534 3.41 13.86 18.27
N TYR A 535 4.33 13.59 17.35
CA TYR A 535 5.57 14.33 17.21
C TYR A 535 5.33 15.76 16.72
N ALA A 536 4.42 15.96 15.77
CA ALA A 536 4.00 17.27 15.29
C ALA A 536 3.39 18.13 16.41
N LEU A 537 2.51 17.54 17.23
CA LEU A 537 1.94 18.25 18.39
C LEU A 537 3.02 18.63 19.42
N ALA A 538 4.06 17.82 19.55
CA ALA A 538 5.14 18.07 20.49
C ALA A 538 6.16 19.10 19.98
N ARG A 539 6.47 19.09 18.69
CA ARG A 539 7.52 19.95 18.10
C ARG A 539 6.97 21.29 17.59
N GLU A 540 5.72 21.31 17.16
CA GLU A 540 5.05 22.48 16.60
C GLU A 540 3.71 22.76 17.30
N PRO A 541 3.70 22.92 18.64
CA PRO A 541 2.46 22.98 19.44
C PRO A 541 1.56 24.18 19.11
N ALA A 542 2.10 25.23 18.48
CA ALA A 542 1.33 26.41 18.07
C ALA A 542 0.50 26.19 16.80
N VAL A 543 0.82 25.15 16.00
CA VAL A 543 0.19 24.87 14.71
C VAL A 543 -1.15 24.14 14.88
N TRP A 544 -1.23 23.24 15.86
CA TRP A 544 -2.29 22.24 15.94
C TRP A 544 -3.37 22.59 16.97
N ALA A 545 -4.63 22.42 16.59
CA ALA A 545 -5.77 22.57 17.49
C ALA A 545 -6.06 21.27 18.27
N ALA A 546 -5.83 20.10 17.67
CA ALA A 546 -5.99 18.79 18.30
C ALA A 546 -5.25 17.71 17.50
N GLY A 547 -5.04 16.53 18.11
CA GLY A 547 -4.50 15.36 17.43
C GLY A 547 -5.26 14.08 17.78
N VAL A 548 -5.26 13.13 16.82
CA VAL A 548 -5.72 11.76 17.02
C VAL A 548 -4.68 10.81 16.46
N SER A 549 -4.07 10.03 17.33
CA SER A 549 -3.09 9.00 16.99
C SER A 549 -3.67 7.62 17.25
N TYR A 550 -3.62 6.72 16.27
CA TYR A 550 -3.95 5.32 16.50
C TYR A 550 -2.75 4.43 16.17
N VAL A 551 -2.49 3.45 17.03
CA VAL A 551 -1.36 2.50 16.96
C VAL A 551 -0.02 3.17 16.62
N GLY A 552 0.21 4.38 17.17
CA GLY A 552 1.36 5.23 16.86
C GLY A 552 2.59 4.92 17.72
N VAL A 553 3.78 5.05 17.11
CA VAL A 553 5.06 4.89 17.79
C VAL A 553 5.33 6.11 18.68
N VAL A 554 5.74 5.89 19.93
CA VAL A 554 6.08 6.97 20.85
C VAL A 554 7.57 7.08 21.16
N SER A 555 8.29 5.97 21.03
CA SER A 555 9.74 5.91 21.24
C SER A 555 10.40 4.93 20.29
N TRP A 556 11.21 5.43 19.38
CA TRP A 556 11.96 4.58 18.45
C TRP A 556 12.89 3.60 19.16
N LYS A 557 13.47 4.03 20.29
CA LYS A 557 14.35 3.18 21.11
C LYS A 557 13.59 1.98 21.69
N THR A 558 12.45 2.19 22.33
CA THR A 558 11.68 1.11 22.94
C THR A 558 11.00 0.26 21.89
N LEU A 559 10.53 0.85 20.79
CA LEU A 559 10.01 0.09 19.68
C LEU A 559 11.04 -0.87 19.11
N HIS A 560 12.28 -0.43 18.87
CA HIS A 560 13.37 -1.29 18.40
C HIS A 560 13.58 -2.50 19.34
N GLN A 561 13.42 -2.31 20.64
CA GLN A 561 13.60 -3.37 21.65
C GLN A 561 12.43 -4.35 21.72
N THR A 562 11.21 -3.90 21.45
CA THR A 562 9.97 -4.63 21.71
C THR A 562 9.26 -5.15 20.47
N THR A 563 9.53 -4.56 19.31
CA THR A 563 8.90 -4.97 18.05
C THR A 563 9.45 -6.30 17.53
N ARG A 564 8.76 -6.91 16.60
CA ARG A 564 9.22 -8.15 15.94
C ARG A 564 10.44 -7.89 15.03
N GLY A 565 11.19 -8.94 14.75
CA GLY A 565 12.53 -8.85 14.18
C GLY A 565 12.61 -8.17 12.80
N ASP A 566 11.67 -8.45 11.90
CA ASP A 566 11.61 -7.83 10.57
C ASP A 566 11.42 -6.30 10.62
N LEU A 567 10.65 -5.80 11.59
CA LEU A 567 10.51 -4.37 11.82
C LEU A 567 11.75 -3.77 12.47
N ARG A 568 12.44 -4.52 13.33
CA ARG A 568 13.70 -4.08 13.91
C ARG A 568 14.74 -3.82 12.83
N GLU A 569 14.93 -4.73 11.90
CA GLU A 569 15.84 -4.55 10.77
C GLU A 569 15.41 -3.40 9.84
N TYR A 570 14.11 -3.23 9.65
CA TYR A 570 13.59 -2.07 8.93
C TYR A 570 13.97 -0.76 9.61
N LEU A 571 13.84 -0.67 10.95
CA LEU A 571 14.26 0.51 11.71
C LEU A 571 15.76 0.78 11.58
N GLU A 572 16.59 -0.25 11.70
CA GLU A 572 18.05 -0.14 11.56
C GLU A 572 18.46 0.35 10.16
N ARG A 573 17.77 -0.13 9.12
CA ARG A 573 18.01 0.29 7.74
C ARG A 573 17.63 1.75 7.51
N GLU A 574 16.50 2.19 8.05
CA GLU A 574 15.96 3.53 7.79
C GLU A 574 16.52 4.61 8.73
N LEU A 575 16.81 4.27 9.99
CA LEU A 575 17.30 5.21 11.00
C LEU A 575 18.76 5.01 11.40
N GLY A 576 19.37 3.89 10.97
CA GLY A 576 20.71 3.51 11.37
C GLY A 576 20.75 2.64 12.64
N ASP A 577 21.95 2.13 12.96
CA ASP A 577 22.19 1.34 14.16
C ASP A 577 21.79 2.12 15.43
N PRO A 578 20.95 1.54 16.33
CA PRO A 578 20.43 2.24 17.50
C PRO A 578 21.50 2.65 18.53
N VAL A 579 22.71 2.09 18.46
CA VAL A 579 23.85 2.51 19.31
C VAL A 579 24.53 3.73 18.67
N GLY A 580 24.86 3.65 17.40
CA GLY A 580 25.49 4.75 16.66
C GLY A 580 24.58 5.95 16.45
N ALA A 581 23.27 5.72 16.26
CA ALA A 581 22.24 6.73 16.05
C ALA A 581 21.40 7.02 17.31
N ALA A 582 21.91 6.71 18.52
CA ALA A 582 21.15 6.78 19.77
C ALA A 582 20.50 8.16 20.02
N GLU A 583 21.17 9.24 19.62
CA GLU A 583 20.64 10.59 19.77
C GLU A 583 19.48 10.85 18.81
N LEU A 584 19.57 10.40 17.57
CA LEU A 584 18.48 10.46 16.58
C LEU A 584 17.24 9.70 17.10
N TYR A 585 17.43 8.46 17.55
CA TYR A 585 16.35 7.66 18.14
C TYR A 585 15.67 8.36 19.30
N ARG A 586 16.44 9.03 20.17
CA ARG A 586 15.92 9.80 21.31
C ARG A 586 15.21 11.07 20.86
N ASP A 587 15.87 11.91 20.06
CA ASP A 587 15.35 13.21 19.65
C ASP A 587 14.09 13.09 18.80
N ARG A 588 14.04 12.10 17.90
CA ARG A 588 12.88 11.87 17.02
C ARG A 588 11.73 11.10 17.69
N SER A 589 11.81 10.82 18.99
CA SER A 589 10.74 10.14 19.74
C SER A 589 9.77 11.15 20.37
N PRO A 590 8.44 11.07 20.10
CA PRO A 590 7.42 11.90 20.75
C PRO A 590 7.53 11.92 22.28
N LEU A 591 7.89 10.77 22.88
CA LEU A 591 8.04 10.61 24.31
C LEU A 591 9.06 11.60 24.92
N THR A 592 10.15 11.87 24.20
CA THR A 592 11.19 12.84 24.63
C THR A 592 10.63 14.24 24.79
N HIS A 593 9.65 14.59 23.98
CA HIS A 593 9.06 15.93 23.93
C HIS A 593 7.61 15.98 24.47
N ALA A 594 7.15 14.95 25.18
CA ALA A 594 5.76 14.82 25.64
C ALA A 594 5.26 16.04 26.45
N ARG A 595 6.15 16.68 27.22
CA ARG A 595 5.82 17.89 28.02
C ARG A 595 5.52 19.12 27.16
N SER A 596 5.91 19.14 25.90
CA SER A 596 5.64 20.24 24.97
C SER A 596 4.27 20.11 24.28
N ILE A 597 3.62 18.95 24.40
CA ILE A 597 2.27 18.74 23.83
C ILE A 597 1.27 19.57 24.64
N THR A 598 0.74 20.62 24.02
CA THR A 598 -0.29 21.50 24.61
C THR A 598 -1.67 21.30 23.98
N ALA A 599 -1.71 20.88 22.71
CA ALA A 599 -2.96 20.56 22.02
C ALA A 599 -3.58 19.26 22.57
N PRO A 600 -4.91 19.17 22.66
CA PRO A 600 -5.61 17.95 23.04
C PRO A 600 -5.25 16.76 22.16
N LEU A 601 -4.99 15.59 22.76
CA LEU A 601 -4.55 14.37 22.08
C LEU A 601 -5.43 13.16 22.44
N LEU A 602 -6.02 12.53 21.42
CA LEU A 602 -6.67 11.21 21.55
C LEU A 602 -5.71 10.12 21.10
N ILE A 603 -5.52 9.10 21.94
CA ILE A 603 -4.66 7.93 21.67
C ILE A 603 -5.53 6.68 21.61
N LEU A 604 -5.45 5.92 20.51
CA LEU A 604 -6.22 4.71 20.26
C LEU A 604 -5.26 3.55 19.98
N GLN A 605 -5.38 2.44 20.72
CA GLN A 605 -4.41 1.35 20.67
C GLN A 605 -5.08 -0.02 20.63
N GLY A 606 -4.54 -0.94 19.82
CA GLY A 606 -4.87 -2.36 19.87
C GLY A 606 -4.01 -3.09 20.91
N ALA A 607 -4.62 -3.86 21.82
CA ALA A 607 -3.87 -4.56 22.87
C ALA A 607 -2.97 -5.69 22.33
N ASN A 608 -3.35 -6.29 21.19
CA ASN A 608 -2.61 -7.40 20.56
C ASN A 608 -1.76 -6.94 19.37
N ASP A 609 -1.36 -5.67 19.34
CA ASP A 609 -0.58 -5.10 18.25
C ASP A 609 0.84 -5.72 18.21
N PRO A 610 1.17 -6.52 17.15
CA PRO A 610 2.46 -7.18 17.06
C PRO A 610 3.57 -6.28 16.49
N ARG A 611 3.22 -5.08 16.01
CA ARG A 611 4.17 -4.13 15.41
C ARG A 611 4.53 -3.01 16.35
N VAL A 612 3.50 -2.37 16.96
CA VAL A 612 3.63 -1.30 17.94
C VAL A 612 2.93 -1.75 19.23
N PRO A 613 3.64 -2.42 20.13
CA PRO A 613 3.04 -2.98 21.34
C PRO A 613 2.33 -1.93 22.19
N GLN A 614 1.27 -2.32 22.90
CA GLN A 614 0.49 -1.44 23.77
C GLN A 614 1.37 -0.64 24.75
N SER A 615 2.47 -1.23 25.21
CA SER A 615 3.45 -0.59 26.10
C SER A 615 4.07 0.69 25.51
N GLU A 616 4.05 0.87 24.18
CA GLU A 616 4.46 2.13 23.55
C GLU A 616 3.50 3.26 23.93
N ALA A 617 2.19 3.08 23.70
CA ALA A 617 1.19 4.09 24.08
C ALA A 617 1.21 4.38 25.60
N GLU A 618 1.38 3.37 26.44
CA GLU A 618 1.38 3.50 27.90
C GLU A 618 2.50 4.42 28.42
N GLN A 619 3.68 4.42 27.78
CA GLN A 619 4.78 5.32 28.14
C GLN A 619 4.37 6.78 27.94
N LEU A 620 3.75 7.12 26.80
CA LEU A 620 3.32 8.48 26.53
C LEU A 620 2.17 8.90 27.45
N VAL A 621 1.20 8.01 27.69
CA VAL A 621 0.08 8.24 28.62
C VAL A 621 0.60 8.58 30.03
N ALA A 622 1.63 7.88 30.52
CA ALA A 622 2.26 8.19 31.79
C ALA A 622 2.87 9.60 31.80
N ALA A 623 3.60 9.98 30.74
CA ALA A 623 4.20 11.31 30.63
C ALA A 623 3.16 12.43 30.52
N LEU A 624 2.05 12.21 29.79
CA LEU A 624 0.97 13.19 29.64
C LEU A 624 0.19 13.42 30.95
N ARG A 625 0.04 12.40 31.78
CA ARG A 625 -0.55 12.56 33.13
C ARG A 625 0.25 13.51 34.00
N GLU A 626 1.56 13.52 33.87
CA GLU A 626 2.44 14.43 34.59
C GLU A 626 2.37 15.88 34.05
N SER A 627 2.19 16.07 32.73
CA SER A 627 2.22 17.38 32.07
C SER A 627 0.89 18.14 32.13
N LYS A 628 -0.19 17.53 32.63
CA LYS A 628 -1.56 18.10 32.66
C LYS A 628 -2.13 18.41 31.26
N THR A 629 -1.61 17.79 30.21
CA THR A 629 -2.15 17.88 28.87
C THR A 629 -3.55 17.27 28.82
N THR A 630 -4.47 17.87 28.08
CA THR A 630 -5.79 17.26 27.81
C THR A 630 -5.60 16.09 26.89
N PHE A 631 -5.88 14.87 27.36
CA PHE A 631 -5.83 13.68 26.52
C PHE A 631 -6.90 12.66 26.90
N ASP A 632 -7.20 11.75 25.95
CA ASP A 632 -7.97 10.54 26.19
C ASP A 632 -7.21 9.34 25.64
N TYR A 633 -7.35 8.19 26.28
CA TYR A 633 -6.67 6.95 25.90
C TYR A 633 -7.64 5.80 25.92
N HIS A 634 -7.79 5.13 24.76
CA HIS A 634 -8.68 3.98 24.63
C HIS A 634 -7.94 2.78 24.04
N VAL A 635 -8.14 1.60 24.64
CA VAL A 635 -7.54 0.33 24.22
C VAL A 635 -8.64 -0.61 23.74
N TYR A 636 -8.43 -1.22 22.55
CA TYR A 636 -9.25 -2.28 22.02
C TYR A 636 -8.60 -3.62 22.35
N PRO A 637 -9.17 -4.43 23.28
CA PRO A 637 -8.48 -5.55 23.90
C PRO A 637 -8.20 -6.73 22.96
N ASP A 638 -8.89 -6.81 21.85
CA ASP A 638 -8.86 -7.89 20.88
C ASP A 638 -8.49 -7.42 19.45
N GLU A 639 -7.86 -6.25 19.35
CA GLU A 639 -7.35 -5.71 18.08
C GLU A 639 -5.82 -5.67 18.03
N GLY A 640 -5.31 -5.77 16.80
CA GLY A 640 -3.88 -5.71 16.47
C GLY A 640 -3.46 -4.37 15.86
N HIS A 641 -2.51 -4.41 14.91
CA HIS A 641 -2.01 -3.26 14.18
C HIS A 641 -2.96 -2.85 13.05
N GLY A 642 -3.96 -2.05 13.39
CA GLY A 642 -5.13 -1.74 12.57
C GLY A 642 -6.35 -2.57 12.98
N PHE A 643 -7.49 -1.89 13.14
CA PHE A 643 -8.68 -2.52 13.70
C PHE A 643 -9.41 -3.31 12.61
N ARG A 644 -9.67 -4.58 12.88
CA ARG A 644 -10.31 -5.52 11.94
C ARG A 644 -11.82 -5.49 12.06
N LYS A 645 -12.31 -5.45 13.30
CA LYS A 645 -13.74 -5.48 13.56
C LYS A 645 -14.42 -4.19 13.13
N VAL A 646 -15.52 -4.31 12.42
CA VAL A 646 -16.29 -3.15 11.92
C VAL A 646 -16.72 -2.25 13.07
N GLU A 647 -17.19 -2.83 14.18
CA GLU A 647 -17.59 -2.11 15.38
C GLU A 647 -16.45 -1.26 15.97
N HIS A 648 -15.21 -1.77 15.96
CA HIS A 648 -14.07 -1.03 16.47
C HIS A 648 -13.60 0.05 15.51
N ARG A 649 -13.67 -0.19 14.20
CA ARG A 649 -13.40 0.85 13.19
C ARG A 649 -14.41 2.00 13.28
N VAL A 650 -15.68 1.66 13.50
CA VAL A 650 -16.75 2.63 13.70
C VAL A 650 -16.54 3.41 14.99
N ASP A 651 -16.26 2.74 16.12
CA ASP A 651 -16.01 3.40 17.40
C ASP A 651 -14.78 4.32 17.34
N MET A 652 -13.69 3.87 16.72
CA MET A 652 -12.49 4.69 16.48
C MET A 652 -12.84 6.02 15.78
N LEU A 653 -13.57 5.96 14.66
CA LEU A 653 -13.91 7.17 13.91
C LEU A 653 -14.98 8.03 14.60
N ARG A 654 -15.89 7.44 15.37
CA ARG A 654 -16.80 8.23 16.23
C ARG A 654 -16.04 9.01 17.28
N ARG A 655 -15.14 8.35 18.04
CA ARG A 655 -14.28 9.03 19.03
C ARG A 655 -13.43 10.11 18.39
N ALA A 656 -12.81 9.84 17.26
CA ALA A 656 -12.01 10.83 16.54
C ALA A 656 -12.87 12.02 16.08
N THR A 657 -14.07 11.78 15.58
CA THR A 657 -15.01 12.84 15.16
C THR A 657 -15.45 13.69 16.34
N GLU A 658 -15.87 13.08 17.44
CA GLU A 658 -16.28 13.78 18.67
C GLU A 658 -15.12 14.60 19.26
N TRP A 659 -13.88 14.06 19.18
CA TRP A 659 -12.68 14.76 19.59
C TRP A 659 -12.44 16.01 18.74
N PHE A 660 -12.49 15.90 17.43
CA PHE A 660 -12.32 17.03 16.54
C PHE A 660 -13.50 18.01 16.59
N ASP A 661 -14.75 17.55 16.70
CA ASP A 661 -15.92 18.42 16.86
C ASP A 661 -15.78 19.30 18.13
N ARG A 662 -15.26 18.73 19.24
CA ARG A 662 -15.05 19.44 20.50
C ARG A 662 -13.92 20.49 20.41
N HIS A 663 -12.86 20.22 19.68
CA HIS A 663 -11.64 21.03 19.73
C HIS A 663 -11.39 21.89 18.49
N LEU A 664 -12.02 21.61 17.35
CA LEU A 664 -11.86 22.36 16.12
C LEU A 664 -13.07 23.21 15.75
N ARG A 665 -14.26 22.92 16.33
CA ARG A 665 -15.50 23.65 16.05
C ARG A 665 -15.95 24.54 17.22
N ALA A 666 -15.32 24.41 18.36
CA ALA A 666 -15.61 25.22 19.54
C ALA A 666 -15.23 26.70 19.37
#